data_92d589e384e5a8e061c381351923454f
#
_entry.id   92d589e384e5a8e061c381351923454f
#
_cell.length_a   1.000
_cell.length_b   1.000
_cell.length_c   1.000
_cell.angle_alpha   90.00
_cell.angle_beta   90.00
_cell.angle_gamma   90.00
#
_symmetry.space_group_name_H-M   'P 1'
#
loop_
_entity.id
_entity.type
_entity.pdbx_description
1 polymer ?
#
loop_
_entity_poly.entity_id
_entity_poly.type
_entity_poly.pdbx_seq_one_letter_code
_entity_poly.pdbx_strand_id
1 'polypeptide(L)'
;MRRSEAARYARWSAAVAMLLACITAGVYLKRGWQRISEQKKAPPAPPVNVEKQSSGLTFAKMDGPRKIFTVEASKSTDFKDQNASLLENVKVTIFGKTGDRHDIIRTQSCQYGKEQGAIVCTGTVQIDLESAADAENVARNPAPPPQIVHVETRGVNFDRASGDAETEQPVEFTFPNGSGQAVGAKYNSEAGTLRLLKDVHLNLKPPALKGSVPKIPGDKPDNIVHINGSALDFGRDARLLHISGPADAQSATARLTAGELTLELDAAFRARRLMALPPPGGKPPELTLQTGDGTLTIVADKLNAEFAPEGWVARMDGNGSVHGGRHAKDEDDDFHADAASLDMWPRLNQAKELNLNGGVLLKTQMSKTGDARALDTGALRMQFSEGQEKHSGKPTIAETLTAGTMEWTDAPAHPGDSPARTKLQADKLRLAFGDEGKPKQLQANGNVQTERTIAGHLLQTATSKSGVAQLLASGGWSQIDLQDDVKLKEGDRNAQADYATFVSTAQTALLTGHAVVRDSSTETRAPRILFYQATGDIRAEGGVRSTDFSPSGNAAQPVQVPANITSDTMQANSKSGRALYTGHARLWQGDSVLEADSVELLRQSKVLNAAGNVRAVFAQAPTSAQPFSRQPGLLQASAPPSASSPLTAAKKPVLWHVTAGTLTYNDITGTAHLEKSVVVQSPDERIRAPQMDMYFTRTTQTAAPAAGASPTNVIGAQQISRAVGMGGVIVDQGDRRATAERGEYTAADGKFVMSGGDPTLYDSTEGTTKGRQLTFFLADDTIIVDSENGSRTLTKHRVKH
;
A
#
# COMPACT_ATOMS: atom_id res chain seq x y z
N MET A 1 14.90 -28.55 48.24
CA MET A 1 13.66 -29.31 48.55
C MET A 1 13.99 -30.55 49.36
N ARG A 2 13.39 -30.68 50.51
CA ARG A 2 13.75 -31.76 51.46
C ARG A 2 13.22 -33.10 50.99
N ARG A 3 14.03 -34.14 51.04
CA ARG A 3 13.73 -35.54 50.62
C ARG A 3 12.39 -36.09 51.15
N SER A 4 11.85 -35.50 52.21
CA SER A 4 10.59 -35.92 52.84
C SER A 4 9.31 -35.47 52.11
N GLU A 5 9.37 -34.37 51.31
CA GLU A 5 8.19 -33.87 50.60
C GLU A 5 8.02 -34.61 49.25
N ALA A 6 9.12 -34.96 48.57
CA ALA A 6 9.09 -35.75 47.35
C ALA A 6 8.47 -37.15 47.56
N ALA A 7 8.73 -37.73 48.70
CA ALA A 7 8.15 -39.05 49.06
C ALA A 7 6.64 -38.98 49.36
N ARG A 8 6.17 -37.80 49.81
CA ARG A 8 4.73 -37.59 50.08
C ARG A 8 3.94 -37.42 48.78
N TYR A 9 4.47 -36.64 47.83
CA TYR A 9 3.86 -36.47 46.51
C TYR A 9 3.90 -37.76 45.67
N ALA A 10 5.00 -38.52 45.76
CA ALA A 10 5.07 -39.85 45.12
C ALA A 10 4.04 -40.85 45.66
N ARG A 11 3.74 -40.80 46.96
CA ARG A 11 2.68 -41.68 47.55
C ARG A 11 1.29 -41.21 47.13
N TRP A 12 1.03 -39.89 47.07
CA TRP A 12 -0.25 -39.38 46.62
C TRP A 12 -0.47 -39.61 45.14
N SER A 13 0.52 -39.42 44.28
CA SER A 13 0.42 -39.75 42.85
C SER A 13 0.21 -41.24 42.58
N ALA A 14 0.88 -42.13 43.37
CA ALA A 14 0.63 -43.55 43.28
C ALA A 14 -0.78 -43.94 43.73
N ALA A 15 -1.31 -43.29 44.77
CA ALA A 15 -2.68 -43.51 45.24
C ALA A 15 -3.73 -43.06 44.20
N VAL A 16 -3.51 -41.88 43.56
CA VAL A 16 -4.38 -41.36 42.48
C VAL A 16 -4.32 -42.26 41.25
N ALA A 17 -3.11 -42.72 40.89
CA ALA A 17 -2.92 -43.62 39.74
C ALA A 17 -3.62 -44.97 39.99
N MET A 18 -3.54 -45.49 41.25
CA MET A 18 -4.21 -46.72 41.63
C MET A 18 -5.73 -46.57 41.66
N LEU A 19 -6.23 -45.41 42.08
CA LEU A 19 -7.66 -45.11 42.09
C LEU A 19 -8.21 -44.97 40.66
N LEU A 20 -7.46 -44.33 39.76
CA LEU A 20 -7.79 -44.27 38.34
C LEU A 20 -7.74 -45.65 37.67
N ALA A 21 -6.74 -46.47 38.01
CA ALA A 21 -6.66 -47.85 37.53
C ALA A 21 -7.83 -48.71 38.03
N CYS A 22 -8.26 -48.53 39.30
CA CYS A 22 -9.43 -49.22 39.82
C CYS A 22 -10.73 -48.75 39.18
N ILE A 23 -10.88 -47.44 38.90
CA ILE A 23 -12.06 -46.89 38.20
C ILE A 23 -12.10 -47.43 36.77
N THR A 24 -10.97 -47.39 36.04
CA THR A 24 -10.90 -47.91 34.65
C THR A 24 -11.12 -49.42 34.63
N ALA A 25 -10.53 -50.20 35.58
CA ALA A 25 -10.81 -51.60 35.72
C ALA A 25 -12.27 -51.86 36.10
N GLY A 26 -12.86 -51.07 37.01
CA GLY A 26 -14.27 -51.18 37.39
C GLY A 26 -15.23 -50.88 36.23
N VAL A 27 -14.92 -49.86 35.40
CA VAL A 27 -15.69 -49.56 34.17
C VAL A 27 -15.52 -50.68 33.12
N TYR A 28 -14.29 -51.20 33.00
CA TYR A 28 -14.03 -52.29 32.07
C TYR A 28 -14.71 -53.61 32.52
N LEU A 29 -14.70 -53.91 33.82
CA LEU A 29 -15.40 -55.07 34.39
C LEU A 29 -16.90 -54.86 34.31
N LYS A 30 -17.44 -53.66 34.57
CA LYS A 30 -18.90 -53.39 34.45
C LYS A 30 -19.36 -53.51 32.98
N ARG A 31 -18.56 -53.01 32.01
CA ARG A 31 -18.84 -53.22 30.56
C ARG A 31 -18.68 -54.70 30.17
N GLY A 32 -17.68 -55.40 30.69
CA GLY A 32 -17.51 -56.84 30.50
C GLY A 32 -18.65 -57.67 31.09
N TRP A 33 -19.08 -57.34 32.28
CA TRP A 33 -20.24 -57.99 32.93
C TRP A 33 -21.56 -57.69 32.22
N GLN A 34 -21.77 -56.47 31.74
CA GLN A 34 -22.94 -56.13 30.91
C GLN A 34 -22.93 -56.99 29.61
N ARG A 35 -21.78 -57.08 28.94
CA ARG A 35 -21.60 -57.98 27.75
C ARG A 35 -21.86 -59.44 28.09
N ILE A 36 -21.37 -59.94 29.23
CA ILE A 36 -21.55 -61.33 29.68
C ILE A 36 -22.99 -61.57 30.11
N SER A 37 -23.67 -60.60 30.75
CA SER A 37 -25.06 -60.74 31.15
C SER A 37 -26.04 -60.68 29.97
N GLU A 38 -25.68 -59.88 28.90
CA GLU A 38 -26.46 -59.89 27.67
C GLU A 38 -26.21 -61.13 26.81
N GLN A 39 -24.97 -61.72 26.85
CA GLN A 39 -24.69 -62.99 26.20
C GLN A 39 -25.35 -64.19 26.91
N LYS A 40 -25.76 -64.04 28.18
CA LYS A 40 -26.44 -65.08 28.91
C LYS A 40 -27.98 -65.07 28.76
N LYS A 41 -28.55 -64.08 28.06
CA LYS A 41 -29.92 -64.25 27.59
C LYS A 41 -29.82 -65.17 26.36
N ALA A 42 -29.89 -66.44 26.64
CA ALA A 42 -30.04 -67.44 25.59
C ALA A 42 -31.19 -67.01 24.70
N PRO A 43 -31.08 -67.08 23.37
CA PRO A 43 -32.22 -66.96 22.48
C PRO A 43 -33.36 -67.82 23.04
N PRO A 44 -34.63 -67.36 22.99
CA PRO A 44 -35.73 -68.17 23.47
C PRO A 44 -35.58 -69.57 22.95
N ALA A 45 -35.68 -70.55 23.85
CA ALA A 45 -35.48 -71.95 23.53
C ALA A 45 -36.30 -72.25 22.27
N PRO A 46 -35.73 -72.85 21.25
CA PRO A 46 -36.46 -73.16 20.05
C PRO A 46 -37.73 -73.92 20.42
N PRO A 47 -38.86 -73.58 19.83
CA PRO A 47 -40.12 -74.28 20.09
C PRO A 47 -39.83 -75.80 19.89
N VAL A 48 -40.42 -76.59 20.70
CA VAL A 48 -40.20 -78.06 20.74
C VAL A 48 -40.53 -78.78 19.42
N ASN A 49 -40.99 -78.10 18.42
CA ASN A 49 -41.42 -78.63 17.14
C ASN A 49 -40.31 -78.52 16.07
N VAL A 50 -39.24 -79.28 16.21
CA VAL A 50 -38.14 -79.40 15.23
C VAL A 50 -38.53 -80.41 14.14
N GLU A 51 -38.54 -79.95 12.87
CA GLU A 51 -38.79 -80.87 11.72
C GLU A 51 -37.50 -81.55 11.26
N LYS A 52 -36.40 -80.82 11.18
CA LYS A 52 -35.14 -81.31 10.65
C LYS A 52 -33.96 -80.56 11.35
N GLN A 53 -32.92 -81.26 11.74
CA GLN A 53 -31.68 -80.68 12.19
C GLN A 53 -30.53 -81.18 11.28
N SER A 54 -29.71 -80.24 10.81
CA SER A 54 -28.55 -80.57 9.97
C SER A 54 -27.29 -80.00 10.66
N SER A 55 -26.24 -80.79 10.69
CA SER A 55 -24.91 -80.35 11.09
C SER A 55 -24.17 -79.83 9.84
N GLY A 56 -24.04 -78.51 9.72
CA GLY A 56 -23.46 -77.88 8.55
C GLY A 56 -24.49 -77.50 7.47
N LEU A 57 -24.56 -76.28 7.14
CA LEU A 57 -25.29 -75.71 5.99
C LEU A 57 -24.37 -74.83 5.22
N THR A 58 -24.23 -75.02 3.90
CA THR A 58 -23.51 -74.16 3.02
C THR A 58 -24.32 -73.94 1.77
N PHE A 59 -24.56 -72.66 1.41
CA PHE A 59 -25.10 -72.32 0.11
C PHE A 59 -24.35 -71.12 -0.44
N ALA A 60 -24.28 -71.03 -1.77
CA ALA A 60 -23.64 -69.94 -2.49
C ALA A 60 -24.59 -69.41 -3.55
N LYS A 61 -24.56 -68.08 -3.74
CA LYS A 61 -25.18 -67.43 -4.92
C LYS A 61 -24.12 -67.23 -5.99
N MET A 62 -24.45 -67.68 -7.20
CA MET A 62 -23.59 -67.55 -8.35
C MET A 62 -24.24 -66.59 -9.38
N ASP A 63 -23.39 -65.85 -10.13
CA ASP A 63 -23.75 -65.10 -11.31
C ASP A 63 -22.84 -65.58 -12.43
N GLY A 64 -23.34 -66.57 -13.24
CA GLY A 64 -22.49 -67.30 -14.14
C GLY A 64 -21.39 -68.06 -13.40
N PRO A 65 -20.11 -67.89 -13.74
CA PRO A 65 -18.98 -68.52 -13.05
C PRO A 65 -18.57 -67.78 -11.74
N ARG A 66 -19.11 -66.61 -11.44
CA ARG A 66 -18.74 -65.74 -10.35
C ARG A 66 -19.55 -66.07 -9.10
N LYS A 67 -18.89 -66.29 -7.97
CA LYS A 67 -19.54 -66.32 -6.65
C LYS A 67 -19.86 -64.88 -6.23
N ILE A 68 -21.11 -64.62 -5.85
CA ILE A 68 -21.52 -63.36 -5.24
C ILE A 68 -21.33 -63.43 -3.74
N PHE A 69 -21.89 -64.43 -3.10
CA PHE A 69 -21.70 -64.69 -1.69
C PHE A 69 -21.83 -66.17 -1.35
N THR A 70 -21.33 -66.54 -0.16
CA THR A 70 -21.52 -67.86 0.44
C THR A 70 -22.03 -67.70 1.86
N VAL A 71 -23.01 -68.50 2.26
CA VAL A 71 -23.50 -68.57 3.62
C VAL A 71 -23.12 -69.97 4.17
N GLU A 72 -22.44 -69.95 5.28
CA GLU A 72 -22.01 -71.17 6.02
C GLU A 72 -22.62 -71.11 7.43
N ALA A 73 -23.21 -72.23 7.90
CA ALA A 73 -23.72 -72.34 9.27
C ALA A 73 -23.29 -73.67 9.84
N SER A 74 -22.86 -73.74 11.12
CA SER A 74 -22.43 -74.93 11.77
C SER A 74 -23.62 -75.87 12.06
N LYS A 75 -24.82 -75.34 12.23
CA LYS A 75 -26.03 -76.10 12.50
C LYS A 75 -27.24 -75.36 11.93
N SER A 76 -28.14 -76.08 11.35
CA SER A 76 -29.44 -75.61 10.89
C SER A 76 -30.54 -76.44 11.53
N THR A 77 -31.52 -75.78 12.17
CA THR A 77 -32.70 -76.37 12.77
C THR A 77 -33.96 -75.88 12.11
N ASP A 78 -34.66 -76.71 11.39
CA ASP A 78 -35.94 -76.42 10.74
C ASP A 78 -37.11 -76.71 11.72
N PHE A 79 -38.06 -75.80 11.77
CA PHE A 79 -39.26 -75.87 12.60
C PHE A 79 -40.48 -76.15 11.73
N LYS A 80 -41.38 -77.06 12.19
CA LYS A 80 -42.57 -77.50 11.45
C LYS A 80 -43.62 -76.39 11.23
N ASP A 81 -43.74 -75.52 12.18
CA ASP A 81 -44.84 -74.56 12.22
C ASP A 81 -44.47 -73.13 11.83
N GLN A 82 -43.17 -72.89 11.51
CA GLN A 82 -42.71 -71.50 11.31
C GLN A 82 -42.17 -71.22 9.90
N ASN A 83 -42.15 -72.20 9.00
CA ASN A 83 -41.49 -72.04 7.67
C ASN A 83 -40.12 -71.30 7.71
N ALA A 84 -39.41 -71.45 8.84
CA ALA A 84 -38.15 -70.82 9.13
C ALA A 84 -37.11 -71.83 9.71
N SER A 85 -35.87 -71.59 9.44
CA SER A 85 -34.73 -72.37 9.95
C SER A 85 -33.91 -71.49 10.89
N LEU A 86 -33.55 -72.02 12.06
CA LEU A 86 -32.53 -71.38 12.92
C LEU A 86 -31.17 -71.84 12.47
N LEU A 87 -30.31 -70.91 12.15
CA LEU A 87 -28.91 -71.09 11.75
C LEU A 87 -28.00 -70.71 12.91
N GLU A 88 -27.08 -71.60 13.30
CA GLU A 88 -26.14 -71.37 14.40
C GLU A 88 -24.70 -71.22 13.86
N ASN A 89 -23.90 -70.29 14.44
CA ASN A 89 -22.56 -69.89 14.04
C ASN A 89 -22.47 -69.58 12.52
N VAL A 90 -23.19 -68.57 12.15
CA VAL A 90 -23.30 -68.20 10.73
C VAL A 90 -22.14 -67.35 10.30
N LYS A 91 -21.58 -67.67 9.11
CA LYS A 91 -20.57 -66.91 8.42
C LYS A 91 -21.06 -66.69 6.99
N VAL A 92 -21.19 -65.39 6.63
CA VAL A 92 -21.47 -64.98 5.27
C VAL A 92 -20.18 -64.41 4.67
N THR A 93 -19.75 -64.89 3.50
CA THR A 93 -18.64 -64.35 2.76
C THR A 93 -19.15 -63.73 1.48
N ILE A 94 -18.94 -62.43 1.29
CA ILE A 94 -19.36 -61.67 0.09
C ILE A 94 -18.10 -61.42 -0.76
N PHE A 95 -18.17 -61.76 -2.05
CA PHE A 95 -17.02 -61.66 -2.96
C PHE A 95 -17.10 -60.37 -3.79
N GLY A 96 -15.98 -59.68 -4.00
CA GLY A 96 -15.86 -58.56 -4.89
C GLY A 96 -16.11 -58.90 -6.35
N LYS A 97 -16.32 -57.89 -7.23
CA LYS A 97 -16.58 -58.09 -8.68
C LYS A 97 -15.43 -58.80 -9.39
N THR A 98 -14.19 -58.55 -8.91
CA THR A 98 -12.94 -59.13 -9.46
C THR A 98 -12.51 -60.38 -8.74
N GLY A 99 -13.17 -60.77 -7.63
CA GLY A 99 -12.87 -61.99 -6.85
C GLY A 99 -11.68 -61.86 -5.89
N ASP A 100 -11.07 -60.68 -5.82
CA ASP A 100 -9.89 -60.39 -5.00
C ASP A 100 -10.24 -59.80 -3.62
N ARG A 101 -11.51 -59.66 -3.30
CA ARG A 101 -12.02 -59.11 -2.05
C ARG A 101 -13.01 -60.04 -1.41
N HIS A 102 -12.91 -60.15 -0.05
CA HIS A 102 -13.76 -61.00 0.75
C HIS A 102 -14.27 -60.23 1.97
N ASP A 103 -15.56 -59.89 1.96
CA ASP A 103 -16.22 -59.33 3.13
C ASP A 103 -16.82 -60.49 3.96
N ILE A 104 -16.59 -60.43 5.27
CA ILE A 104 -17.00 -61.54 6.12
C ILE A 104 -17.94 -61.01 7.19
N ILE A 105 -19.14 -61.63 7.25
CA ILE A 105 -20.13 -61.42 8.32
C ILE A 105 -20.15 -62.61 9.21
N ARG A 106 -20.02 -62.45 10.52
CA ARG A 106 -20.05 -63.47 11.55
C ARG A 106 -21.09 -63.15 12.60
N THR A 107 -21.86 -64.17 12.96
CA THR A 107 -22.85 -64.05 14.05
C THR A 107 -23.16 -65.40 14.65
N GLN A 108 -23.62 -65.42 15.93
CA GLN A 108 -23.90 -66.67 16.63
C GLN A 108 -25.17 -67.32 16.17
N SER A 109 -26.23 -66.55 15.83
CA SER A 109 -27.50 -67.13 15.39
C SER A 109 -28.28 -66.21 14.47
N CYS A 110 -28.88 -66.81 13.44
CA CYS A 110 -29.83 -66.13 12.55
C CYS A 110 -31.03 -67.01 12.25
N GLN A 111 -32.15 -66.40 12.02
CA GLN A 111 -33.35 -67.04 11.52
C GLN A 111 -33.44 -66.88 10.01
N TYR A 112 -33.58 -67.95 9.27
CA TYR A 112 -33.73 -67.96 7.82
C TYR A 112 -35.17 -68.22 7.47
N GLY A 113 -35.86 -67.26 6.87
CA GLY A 113 -37.23 -67.36 6.33
C GLY A 113 -37.24 -67.97 4.97
N LYS A 114 -37.79 -69.22 4.83
CA LYS A 114 -37.70 -69.97 3.56
C LYS A 114 -38.49 -69.35 2.44
N GLU A 115 -39.59 -68.69 2.71
CA GLU A 115 -40.46 -68.02 1.67
C GLU A 115 -39.93 -66.66 1.30
N GLN A 116 -39.46 -65.90 2.29
CA GLN A 116 -39.00 -64.52 2.05
C GLN A 116 -37.55 -64.45 1.59
N GLY A 117 -36.76 -65.53 1.80
CA GLY A 117 -35.38 -65.56 1.49
C GLY A 117 -34.49 -64.63 2.37
N ALA A 118 -35.05 -64.03 3.44
CA ALA A 118 -34.36 -63.15 4.32
C ALA A 118 -33.67 -63.97 5.46
N ILE A 119 -32.48 -63.52 5.85
CA ILE A 119 -31.74 -64.01 7.02
C ILE A 119 -31.70 -62.94 8.07
N VAL A 120 -32.45 -63.09 9.16
CA VAL A 120 -32.53 -62.14 10.28
C VAL A 120 -31.67 -62.60 11.43
N CYS A 121 -30.66 -61.81 11.80
CA CYS A 121 -29.72 -62.08 12.86
C CYS A 121 -29.97 -61.12 14.02
N THR A 122 -30.57 -61.61 15.10
CA THR A 122 -31.00 -60.79 16.26
C THR A 122 -29.87 -60.52 17.27
N GLY A 123 -28.82 -61.32 17.28
CA GLY A 123 -27.64 -61.19 18.15
C GLY A 123 -26.62 -60.19 17.60
N THR A 124 -25.46 -60.17 18.27
CA THR A 124 -24.30 -59.37 17.80
C THR A 124 -23.78 -59.92 16.45
N VAL A 125 -23.58 -59.02 15.52
CA VAL A 125 -23.06 -59.30 14.17
C VAL A 125 -21.74 -58.54 14.02
N GLN A 126 -20.71 -59.26 13.65
CA GLN A 126 -19.37 -58.74 13.34
C GLN A 126 -19.18 -58.80 11.82
N ILE A 127 -18.78 -57.70 11.21
CA ILE A 127 -18.57 -57.57 9.79
C ILE A 127 -17.15 -57.09 9.56
N ASP A 128 -16.39 -57.79 8.73
CA ASP A 128 -15.04 -57.44 8.30
C ASP A 128 -15.14 -57.07 6.82
N LEU A 129 -14.93 -55.80 6.50
CA LEU A 129 -14.92 -55.24 5.13
C LEU A 129 -13.47 -55.07 4.66
N GLU A 130 -13.04 -55.82 3.63
CA GLU A 130 -11.72 -55.68 3.06
C GLU A 130 -11.65 -54.49 2.09
N SER A 131 -10.54 -53.71 2.11
CA SER A 131 -10.27 -52.73 1.06
C SER A 131 -9.94 -53.41 -0.28
N ALA A 132 -10.32 -52.83 -1.39
CA ALA A 132 -9.87 -53.28 -2.71
C ALA A 132 -8.33 -53.22 -2.81
N ALA A 133 -7.70 -54.19 -3.42
CA ALA A 133 -6.26 -54.17 -3.69
C ALA A 133 -5.95 -53.07 -4.72
N ASP A 134 -4.98 -52.19 -4.45
CA ASP A 134 -4.48 -51.23 -5.43
C ASP A 134 -3.58 -51.91 -6.44
N ALA A 135 -3.70 -51.54 -7.71
CA ALA A 135 -2.82 -52.01 -8.78
C ALA A 135 -1.33 -51.72 -8.48
N GLU A 136 -1.03 -50.58 -7.81
CA GLU A 136 0.34 -50.27 -7.34
C GLU A 136 0.81 -51.18 -6.21
N ASN A 137 -0.09 -51.63 -5.32
CA ASN A 137 0.24 -52.50 -4.19
C ASN A 137 0.37 -53.96 -4.63
N VAL A 138 -0.38 -54.37 -5.66
CA VAL A 138 -0.26 -55.70 -6.26
C VAL A 138 1.12 -55.90 -6.93
N ALA A 139 1.71 -54.83 -7.45
CA ALA A 139 3.05 -54.86 -8.05
C ALA A 139 4.20 -54.92 -7.04
N ARG A 140 3.93 -54.70 -5.73
CA ARG A 140 4.93 -54.82 -4.67
C ARG A 140 5.01 -56.25 -4.15
N ASN A 141 6.20 -56.76 -4.07
CA ASN A 141 6.42 -58.13 -3.55
C ASN A 141 7.24 -58.04 -2.24
N PRO A 142 6.70 -58.39 -1.00
CA PRO A 142 5.32 -58.85 -0.79
C PRO A 142 4.29 -57.75 -0.81
N ALA A 143 3.08 -58.02 -1.31
CA ALA A 143 1.95 -57.13 -1.24
C ALA A 143 1.58 -56.85 0.23
N PRO A 144 1.28 -55.55 0.58
CA PRO A 144 0.82 -55.26 1.93
C PRO A 144 -0.50 -55.99 2.23
N PRO A 145 -0.77 -56.40 3.48
CA PRO A 145 -2.05 -57.00 3.83
C PRO A 145 -3.20 -56.03 3.54
N PRO A 146 -4.38 -56.57 3.15
CA PRO A 146 -5.56 -55.74 2.92
C PRO A 146 -5.93 -54.97 4.20
N GLN A 147 -6.36 -53.72 4.05
CA GLN A 147 -6.86 -52.97 5.16
C GLN A 147 -8.31 -53.39 5.45
N ILE A 148 -8.64 -53.59 6.71
CA ILE A 148 -9.94 -54.11 7.11
C ILE A 148 -10.68 -53.03 7.93
N VAL A 149 -11.96 -52.81 7.58
CA VAL A 149 -12.90 -52.06 8.41
C VAL A 149 -13.72 -53.04 9.21
N HIS A 150 -13.57 -53.07 10.53
CA HIS A 150 -14.36 -53.89 11.45
C HIS A 150 -15.63 -53.17 11.83
N VAL A 151 -16.77 -53.80 11.65
CA VAL A 151 -18.10 -53.24 12.01
C VAL A 151 -18.76 -54.20 12.99
N GLU A 152 -19.27 -53.66 14.09
CA GLU A 152 -20.06 -54.39 15.07
C GLU A 152 -21.47 -53.77 15.21
N THR A 153 -22.49 -54.62 15.14
CA THR A 153 -23.90 -54.18 15.22
C THR A 153 -24.76 -55.33 15.71
N ARG A 154 -26.11 -55.10 15.73
CA ARG A 154 -27.10 -56.11 16.09
C ARG A 154 -28.27 -56.02 15.10
N GLY A 155 -29.17 -57.04 15.15
CA GLY A 155 -30.42 -56.99 14.40
C GLY A 155 -30.27 -56.80 12.92
N VAL A 156 -29.29 -57.52 12.32
CA VAL A 156 -29.03 -57.42 10.87
C VAL A 156 -30.02 -58.28 10.10
N ASN A 157 -30.64 -57.68 9.11
CA ASN A 157 -31.44 -58.32 8.10
C ASN A 157 -30.59 -58.46 6.83
N PHE A 158 -30.31 -59.69 6.39
CA PHE A 158 -29.57 -59.99 5.19
C PHE A 158 -30.52 -60.56 4.13
N ASP A 159 -30.64 -59.95 2.96
CA ASP A 159 -31.45 -60.43 1.85
C ASP A 159 -30.59 -61.41 1.01
N ARG A 160 -31.08 -62.65 0.94
CA ARG A 160 -30.42 -63.69 0.11
C ARG A 160 -30.53 -63.39 -1.38
N ALA A 161 -31.58 -62.72 -1.87
CA ALA A 161 -31.74 -62.46 -3.27
C ALA A 161 -30.75 -61.42 -3.80
N SER A 162 -30.54 -60.30 -3.09
CA SER A 162 -29.61 -59.24 -3.48
C SER A 162 -28.23 -59.38 -2.84
N GLY A 163 -28.12 -59.99 -1.68
CA GLY A 163 -26.92 -60.04 -0.84
C GLY A 163 -26.75 -58.76 -0.01
N ASP A 164 -27.78 -57.90 0.06
CA ASP A 164 -27.76 -56.68 0.83
C ASP A 164 -28.02 -56.96 2.32
N ALA A 165 -27.47 -56.12 3.20
CA ALA A 165 -27.66 -56.19 4.64
C ALA A 165 -28.11 -54.82 5.18
N GLU A 166 -29.04 -54.86 6.13
CA GLU A 166 -29.50 -53.65 6.83
C GLU A 166 -29.73 -53.86 8.30
N THR A 167 -29.54 -52.80 9.07
CA THR A 167 -29.90 -52.73 10.50
C THR A 167 -30.37 -51.35 10.88
N GLU A 168 -31.26 -51.27 11.86
CA GLU A 168 -31.68 -50.02 12.50
C GLU A 168 -31.02 -49.81 13.89
N GLN A 169 -30.19 -50.75 14.29
CA GLN A 169 -29.50 -50.79 15.61
C GLN A 169 -28.24 -49.94 15.60
N PRO A 170 -27.68 -49.57 16.76
CA PRO A 170 -26.38 -48.92 16.84
C PRO A 170 -25.30 -49.74 16.13
N VAL A 171 -24.44 -49.03 15.40
CA VAL A 171 -23.32 -49.56 14.64
C VAL A 171 -22.02 -48.91 15.17
N GLU A 172 -21.07 -49.77 15.58
CA GLU A 172 -19.72 -49.34 15.90
C GLU A 172 -18.77 -49.85 14.82
N PHE A 173 -17.81 -49.03 14.41
CA PHE A 173 -16.84 -49.47 13.39
C PHE A 173 -15.45 -48.93 13.70
N THR A 174 -14.44 -49.71 13.34
CA THR A 174 -13.02 -49.36 13.46
C THR A 174 -12.29 -49.63 12.16
N PHE A 175 -11.37 -48.78 11.83
CA PHE A 175 -10.50 -48.88 10.67
C PHE A 175 -9.08 -48.42 11.05
N PRO A 176 -8.04 -48.66 10.22
CA PRO A 176 -6.63 -48.48 10.66
C PRO A 176 -6.31 -47.10 11.24
N ASN A 177 -6.95 -46.04 10.71
CA ASN A 177 -6.68 -44.66 11.13
C ASN A 177 -7.87 -44.00 11.84
N GLY A 178 -8.79 -44.80 12.42
CA GLY A 178 -9.92 -44.20 13.11
C GLY A 178 -10.96 -45.18 13.62
N SER A 179 -12.00 -44.66 14.18
CA SER A 179 -13.21 -45.37 14.63
C SER A 179 -14.43 -44.49 14.46
N GLY A 180 -15.61 -45.07 14.54
CA GLY A 180 -16.84 -44.31 14.53
C GLY A 180 -18.01 -45.10 15.06
N GLN A 181 -19.12 -44.40 15.21
CA GLN A 181 -20.40 -44.98 15.63
C GLN A 181 -21.54 -44.28 14.85
N ALA A 182 -22.64 -45.00 14.67
CA ALA A 182 -23.83 -44.49 14.02
C ALA A 182 -25.06 -45.27 14.49
N VAL A 183 -26.22 -44.84 14.07
CA VAL A 183 -27.47 -45.57 14.28
C VAL A 183 -28.09 -45.96 12.93
N GLY A 184 -28.21 -47.26 12.71
CA GLY A 184 -28.68 -47.84 11.50
C GLY A 184 -27.65 -47.89 10.38
N ALA A 185 -27.62 -49.00 9.62
CA ALA A 185 -26.73 -49.17 8.45
C ALA A 185 -27.44 -49.92 7.33
N LYS A 186 -27.12 -49.58 6.09
CA LYS A 186 -27.45 -50.34 4.88
C LYS A 186 -26.19 -50.63 4.10
N TYR A 187 -25.97 -51.87 3.78
CA TYR A 187 -24.89 -52.33 2.93
C TYR A 187 -25.45 -52.87 1.62
N ASN A 188 -25.00 -52.30 0.51
CA ASN A 188 -25.31 -52.81 -0.81
C ASN A 188 -24.14 -53.66 -1.35
N SER A 189 -24.38 -54.94 -1.54
CA SER A 189 -23.34 -55.92 -1.88
C SER A 189 -22.83 -55.72 -3.32
N GLU A 190 -23.71 -55.32 -4.26
CA GLU A 190 -23.37 -55.14 -5.67
C GLU A 190 -22.53 -53.87 -5.88
N ALA A 191 -22.94 -52.74 -5.26
CA ALA A 191 -22.23 -51.48 -5.35
C ALA A 191 -21.02 -51.41 -4.39
N GLY A 192 -20.92 -52.32 -3.38
CA GLY A 192 -19.89 -52.27 -2.34
C GLY A 192 -19.98 -51.02 -1.49
N THR A 193 -21.18 -50.50 -1.28
CA THR A 193 -21.42 -49.28 -0.52
C THR A 193 -22.02 -49.55 0.86
N LEU A 194 -21.52 -48.87 1.88
CA LEU A 194 -22.06 -48.87 3.22
C LEU A 194 -22.67 -47.47 3.50
N ARG A 195 -23.94 -47.44 3.83
CA ARG A 195 -24.64 -46.25 4.26
C ARG A 195 -24.96 -46.33 5.75
N LEU A 196 -24.47 -45.39 6.55
CA LEU A 196 -24.86 -45.16 7.94
C LEU A 196 -25.99 -44.14 7.95
N LEU A 197 -27.10 -44.42 8.69
CA LEU A 197 -28.37 -43.73 8.47
C LEU A 197 -28.54 -42.50 9.35
N LYS A 198 -28.06 -42.53 10.60
CA LYS A 198 -28.27 -41.45 11.56
C LYS A 198 -27.13 -41.31 12.56
N ASP A 199 -26.99 -40.12 13.13
CA ASP A 199 -26.11 -39.81 14.27
C ASP A 199 -24.67 -40.34 14.08
N VAL A 200 -24.06 -39.99 12.98
CA VAL A 200 -22.73 -40.43 12.60
C VAL A 200 -21.68 -39.62 13.35
N HIS A 201 -20.80 -40.34 14.07
CA HIS A 201 -19.63 -39.82 14.76
C HIS A 201 -18.39 -40.57 14.30
N LEU A 202 -17.42 -39.84 13.73
CA LEU A 202 -16.15 -40.35 13.28
C LEU A 202 -15.01 -39.73 14.09
N ASN A 203 -14.02 -40.59 14.44
CA ASN A 203 -12.78 -40.16 15.08
C ASN A 203 -11.62 -40.56 14.18
N LEU A 204 -11.01 -39.59 13.51
CA LEU A 204 -9.86 -39.81 12.63
C LEU A 204 -8.56 -39.51 13.38
N LYS A 205 -7.62 -40.42 13.30
CA LYS A 205 -6.26 -40.23 13.82
C LYS A 205 -5.36 -39.87 12.66
N PRO A 206 -4.84 -38.64 12.60
CA PRO A 206 -3.82 -38.33 11.60
C PRO A 206 -2.61 -39.22 11.78
N PRO A 207 -1.93 -39.61 10.70
CA PRO A 207 -0.71 -40.41 10.80
C PRO A 207 0.32 -39.65 11.63
N ALA A 208 1.01 -40.35 12.54
CA ALA A 208 2.08 -39.77 13.34
C ALA A 208 3.19 -39.28 12.40
N LEU A 209 3.39 -37.99 12.29
CA LEU A 209 4.48 -37.39 11.53
C LEU A 209 5.80 -37.82 12.15
N LYS A 210 6.59 -38.62 11.43
CA LYS A 210 7.97 -38.97 11.82
C LYS A 210 8.86 -37.71 11.57
N GLY A 211 8.97 -36.87 12.59
CA GLY A 211 9.78 -35.66 12.58
C GLY A 211 9.21 -34.69 13.60
N SER A 212 10.06 -34.14 14.44
CA SER A 212 9.70 -33.26 15.55
C SER A 212 8.86 -32.08 15.04
N VAL A 213 7.54 -32.21 15.17
CA VAL A 213 6.65 -31.03 15.15
C VAL A 213 7.04 -30.22 16.39
N PRO A 214 7.33 -28.91 16.28
CA PRO A 214 7.55 -28.10 17.46
C PRO A 214 6.33 -28.25 18.37
N LYS A 215 6.55 -28.68 19.63
CA LYS A 215 5.47 -28.71 20.61
C LYS A 215 5.02 -27.28 20.84
N ILE A 216 3.85 -26.97 20.34
CA ILE A 216 3.14 -25.75 20.75
C ILE A 216 2.87 -25.92 22.26
N PRO A 217 3.28 -24.98 23.13
CA PRO A 217 3.02 -25.07 24.56
C PRO A 217 1.51 -25.14 24.78
N GLY A 218 1.00 -26.30 25.23
CA GLY A 218 -0.43 -26.55 25.41
C GLY A 218 -1.00 -27.67 24.56
N ASP A 219 -0.22 -28.30 23.67
CA ASP A 219 -0.64 -29.41 22.83
C ASP A 219 -0.95 -30.62 23.66
N LYS A 220 -2.23 -31.00 23.74
CA LYS A 220 -2.67 -32.29 24.30
C LYS A 220 -2.31 -33.35 23.28
N PRO A 221 -1.89 -34.55 23.71
CA PRO A 221 -1.40 -35.61 22.82
C PRO A 221 -2.45 -36.24 21.88
N ASP A 222 -3.70 -35.77 21.92
CA ASP A 222 -4.80 -36.34 21.13
C ASP A 222 -5.10 -35.42 19.93
N ASN A 223 -4.31 -35.61 18.88
CA ASN A 223 -4.56 -34.96 17.59
C ASN A 223 -5.67 -35.69 16.80
N ILE A 224 -6.78 -36.05 17.49
CA ILE A 224 -7.94 -36.71 16.89
C ILE A 224 -8.81 -35.67 16.25
N VAL A 225 -9.26 -35.93 15.02
CA VAL A 225 -10.28 -35.14 14.33
C VAL A 225 -11.62 -35.81 14.54
N HIS A 226 -12.52 -35.12 15.23
CA HIS A 226 -13.90 -35.57 15.44
C HIS A 226 -14.76 -35.03 14.32
N ILE A 227 -15.47 -35.91 13.61
CA ILE A 227 -16.39 -35.52 12.53
C ILE A 227 -17.78 -36.03 12.89
N ASN A 228 -18.76 -35.13 12.91
CA ASN A 228 -20.16 -35.44 13.16
C ASN A 228 -20.97 -35.16 11.89
N GLY A 229 -21.98 -35.97 11.63
CA GLY A 229 -22.90 -35.77 10.51
C GLY A 229 -24.21 -36.51 10.71
N SER A 230 -25.20 -36.19 9.89
CA SER A 230 -26.53 -36.80 9.98
C SER A 230 -26.53 -38.22 9.38
N ALA A 231 -25.77 -38.44 8.30
CA ALA A 231 -25.61 -39.73 7.63
C ALA A 231 -24.22 -39.83 6.99
N LEU A 232 -23.79 -41.05 6.63
CA LEU A 232 -22.54 -41.27 5.92
C LEU A 232 -22.72 -42.34 4.84
N ASP A 233 -22.28 -42.03 3.65
CA ASP A 233 -22.15 -42.97 2.55
C ASP A 233 -20.67 -43.29 2.32
N PHE A 234 -20.29 -44.52 2.48
CA PHE A 234 -18.93 -45.02 2.19
C PHE A 234 -18.94 -45.85 0.93
N GLY A 235 -18.42 -45.28 -0.15
CA GLY A 235 -18.12 -46.02 -1.40
C GLY A 235 -16.72 -46.62 -1.34
N ARG A 236 -16.64 -47.88 -1.04
CA ARG A 236 -15.38 -48.56 -0.77
C ARG A 236 -14.47 -48.62 -1.99
N ASP A 237 -14.99 -48.98 -3.16
CA ASP A 237 -14.18 -49.09 -4.39
C ASP A 237 -13.65 -47.71 -4.84
N ALA A 238 -14.47 -46.66 -4.65
CA ALA A 238 -14.10 -45.27 -4.91
C ALA A 238 -13.27 -44.67 -3.74
N ARG A 239 -13.24 -45.31 -2.58
CA ARG A 239 -12.63 -44.77 -1.34
C ARG A 239 -13.14 -43.43 -0.95
N LEU A 240 -14.41 -43.20 -1.13
CA LEU A 240 -15.10 -41.96 -0.84
C LEU A 240 -15.97 -42.14 0.39
N LEU A 241 -15.77 -41.19 1.34
CA LEU A 241 -16.73 -40.96 2.43
C LEU A 241 -17.49 -39.70 2.11
N HIS A 242 -18.78 -39.83 2.01
CA HIS A 242 -19.69 -38.68 1.86
C HIS A 242 -20.52 -38.55 3.13
N ILE A 243 -20.35 -37.45 3.85
CA ILE A 243 -21.00 -37.16 5.12
C ILE A 243 -22.03 -36.09 4.87
N SER A 244 -23.29 -36.46 5.07
CA SER A 244 -24.40 -35.53 4.94
C SER A 244 -24.55 -34.71 6.21
N GLY A 245 -24.91 -33.44 6.04
CA GLY A 245 -24.91 -32.46 7.10
C GLY A 245 -26.23 -32.25 7.85
N PRO A 246 -26.15 -31.38 8.86
CA PRO A 246 -25.01 -30.50 9.16
C PRO A 246 -23.78 -31.30 9.59
N ALA A 247 -22.67 -31.10 8.86
CA ALA A 247 -21.42 -31.78 9.14
C ALA A 247 -20.48 -30.84 9.93
N ASP A 248 -19.83 -31.37 10.97
CA ASP A 248 -18.94 -30.63 11.85
C ASP A 248 -17.67 -31.47 12.08
N ALA A 249 -16.55 -30.99 11.57
CA ALA A 249 -15.24 -31.62 11.78
C ALA A 249 -14.39 -30.75 12.71
N GLN A 250 -13.99 -31.29 13.85
CA GLN A 250 -13.28 -30.55 14.88
C GLN A 250 -11.98 -31.27 15.29
N SER A 251 -10.90 -30.52 15.36
CA SER A 251 -9.62 -30.90 15.99
C SER A 251 -9.28 -29.95 17.14
N ALA A 252 -8.13 -30.13 17.79
CA ALA A 252 -7.66 -29.23 18.84
C ALA A 252 -7.47 -27.78 18.38
N THR A 253 -7.15 -27.56 17.10
CA THR A 253 -6.79 -26.23 16.56
C THR A 253 -7.65 -25.77 15.38
N ALA A 254 -8.54 -26.64 14.87
CA ALA A 254 -9.37 -26.33 13.71
C ALA A 254 -10.79 -26.86 13.86
N ARG A 255 -11.76 -26.12 13.34
CA ARG A 255 -13.14 -26.54 13.21
C ARG A 255 -13.66 -26.19 11.81
N LEU A 256 -14.24 -27.16 11.13
CA LEU A 256 -14.86 -26.99 9.82
C LEU A 256 -16.34 -27.39 9.93
N THR A 257 -17.22 -26.46 9.63
CA THR A 257 -18.67 -26.70 9.53
C THR A 257 -19.12 -26.62 8.07
N ALA A 258 -19.96 -27.54 7.63
CA ALA A 258 -20.44 -27.60 6.25
C ALA A 258 -21.83 -28.24 6.16
N GLY A 259 -22.48 -28.08 5.01
CA GLY A 259 -23.68 -28.85 4.67
C GLY A 259 -23.34 -30.31 4.35
N GLU A 260 -22.25 -30.51 3.64
CA GLU A 260 -21.76 -31.83 3.22
C GLU A 260 -20.24 -31.85 3.24
N LEU A 261 -19.67 -32.99 3.67
CA LEU A 261 -18.25 -33.25 3.60
C LEU A 261 -18.01 -34.50 2.73
N THR A 262 -17.13 -34.37 1.76
CA THR A 262 -16.65 -35.52 0.99
C THR A 262 -15.17 -35.70 1.26
N LEU A 263 -14.77 -36.87 1.75
CA LEU A 263 -13.40 -37.25 2.03
C LEU A 263 -12.96 -38.38 1.09
N GLU A 264 -11.98 -38.10 0.28
CA GLU A 264 -11.29 -39.08 -0.56
C GLU A 264 -10.13 -39.72 0.22
N LEU A 265 -10.06 -41.02 0.24
CA LEU A 265 -9.01 -41.76 0.97
C LEU A 265 -8.04 -42.42 -0.02
N ASP A 266 -6.80 -42.63 0.41
CA ASP A 266 -5.85 -43.48 -0.29
C ASP A 266 -6.04 -44.99 0.10
N ALA A 267 -5.23 -45.87 -0.47
CA ALA A 267 -5.29 -47.31 -0.18
C ALA A 267 -5.01 -47.67 1.29
N ALA A 268 -4.38 -46.84 2.04
CA ALA A 268 -4.11 -47.01 3.46
C ALA A 268 -5.14 -46.31 4.37
N PHE A 269 -6.30 -45.89 3.81
CA PHE A 269 -7.35 -45.14 4.48
C PHE A 269 -6.88 -43.82 5.09
N ARG A 270 -5.88 -43.17 4.47
CA ARG A 270 -5.46 -41.82 4.86
C ARG A 270 -6.20 -40.80 4.00
N ALA A 271 -6.51 -39.66 4.57
CA ALA A 271 -7.11 -38.55 3.83
C ALA A 271 -6.20 -38.11 2.66
N ARG A 272 -6.77 -37.99 1.46
CA ARG A 272 -6.13 -37.46 0.25
C ARG A 272 -6.71 -36.12 -0.16
N ARG A 273 -8.04 -36.01 -0.13
CA ARG A 273 -8.75 -34.77 -0.43
C ARG A 273 -9.99 -34.65 0.44
N LEU A 274 -10.23 -33.47 0.95
CA LEU A 274 -11.47 -33.09 1.63
C LEU A 274 -12.16 -32.02 0.80
N MET A 275 -13.46 -32.16 0.61
CA MET A 275 -14.31 -31.17 -0.02
C MET A 275 -15.49 -30.89 0.89
N ALA A 276 -15.73 -29.59 1.13
CA ALA A 276 -16.85 -29.11 1.92
C ALA A 276 -17.76 -28.24 1.05
N LEU A 277 -19.07 -28.50 1.11
CA LEU A 277 -20.10 -27.82 0.36
C LEU A 277 -21.21 -27.30 1.28
N PRO A 278 -21.93 -26.24 0.88
CA PRO A 278 -23.09 -25.77 1.62
C PRO A 278 -24.27 -26.77 1.50
N PRO A 279 -25.20 -26.80 2.44
CA PRO A 279 -26.45 -27.48 2.22
C PRO A 279 -27.29 -26.68 1.22
N PRO A 280 -28.24 -27.31 0.48
CA PRO A 280 -29.09 -26.61 -0.45
C PRO A 280 -29.82 -25.42 0.22
N GLY A 281 -29.53 -24.18 -0.27
CA GLY A 281 -30.10 -22.95 0.29
C GLY A 281 -29.63 -22.58 1.72
N GLY A 282 -28.58 -23.22 2.24
CA GLY A 282 -28.06 -22.99 3.57
C GLY A 282 -26.77 -22.14 3.60
N LYS A 283 -26.16 -22.09 4.77
CA LYS A 283 -24.90 -21.33 4.99
C LYS A 283 -23.73 -22.00 4.29
N PRO A 284 -22.79 -21.20 3.74
CA PRO A 284 -21.55 -21.72 3.17
C PRO A 284 -20.67 -22.41 4.23
N PRO A 285 -19.77 -23.29 3.82
CA PRO A 285 -18.77 -23.88 4.70
C PRO A 285 -17.92 -22.82 5.41
N GLU A 286 -17.66 -23.08 6.69
CA GLU A 286 -16.85 -22.21 7.54
C GLU A 286 -15.72 -23.01 8.19
N LEU A 287 -14.49 -22.56 8.00
CA LEU A 287 -13.28 -23.06 8.63
C LEU A 287 -12.77 -22.06 9.65
N THR A 288 -12.70 -22.46 10.91
CA THR A 288 -12.11 -21.69 12.01
C THR A 288 -10.80 -22.33 12.43
N LEU A 289 -9.71 -21.56 12.46
CA LEU A 289 -8.38 -21.98 12.87
C LEU A 289 -7.94 -21.18 14.09
N GLN A 290 -7.43 -21.88 15.13
CA GLN A 290 -6.77 -21.23 16.26
C GLN A 290 -5.30 -20.99 15.91
N THR A 291 -4.87 -19.76 15.88
CA THR A 291 -3.48 -19.35 15.66
C THR A 291 -2.82 -18.95 16.99
N GLY A 292 -1.50 -18.79 17.02
CA GLY A 292 -0.80 -18.43 18.26
C GLY A 292 -1.16 -17.05 18.83
N ASP A 293 -1.73 -16.17 18.01
CA ASP A 293 -2.06 -14.77 18.30
C ASP A 293 -3.55 -14.45 18.19
N GLY A 294 -4.39 -15.39 17.71
CA GLY A 294 -5.82 -15.12 17.52
C GLY A 294 -6.57 -16.25 16.84
N THR A 295 -7.72 -15.92 16.28
CA THR A 295 -8.60 -16.85 15.56
C THR A 295 -8.74 -16.38 14.12
N LEU A 296 -8.51 -17.28 13.16
CA LEU A 296 -8.76 -17.06 11.73
C LEU A 296 -10.02 -17.81 11.32
N THR A 297 -10.98 -17.10 10.76
CA THR A 297 -12.21 -17.68 10.18
C THR A 297 -12.19 -17.50 8.66
N ILE A 298 -12.54 -18.54 7.92
CA ILE A 298 -12.61 -18.56 6.45
C ILE A 298 -13.98 -19.15 6.07
N VAL A 299 -14.70 -18.44 5.23
CA VAL A 299 -15.98 -18.84 4.66
C VAL A 299 -15.89 -18.81 3.14
N ALA A 300 -16.39 -19.84 2.47
CA ALA A 300 -16.44 -19.88 1.01
C ALA A 300 -17.58 -20.78 0.55
N ASP A 301 -18.07 -20.58 -0.68
CA ASP A 301 -19.13 -21.46 -1.23
C ASP A 301 -18.67 -22.91 -1.33
N LYS A 302 -17.36 -23.10 -1.54
CA LYS A 302 -16.71 -24.43 -1.57
C LYS A 302 -15.33 -24.34 -0.94
N LEU A 303 -15.03 -25.21 0.02
CA LEU A 303 -13.69 -25.41 0.57
C LEU A 303 -13.15 -26.79 0.17
N ASN A 304 -11.89 -26.83 -0.29
CA ASN A 304 -11.17 -28.04 -0.57
C ASN A 304 -9.86 -28.05 0.22
N ALA A 305 -9.43 -29.23 0.65
CA ALA A 305 -8.08 -29.45 1.18
C ALA A 305 -7.47 -30.67 0.52
N GLU A 306 -6.22 -30.58 0.11
CA GLU A 306 -5.42 -31.68 -0.40
C GLU A 306 -4.38 -32.07 0.65
N PHE A 307 -4.24 -33.39 0.88
CA PHE A 307 -3.32 -33.93 1.87
C PHE A 307 -2.17 -34.64 1.14
N ALA A 308 -0.96 -34.43 1.64
CA ALA A 308 0.19 -35.23 1.21
C ALA A 308 0.09 -36.68 1.72
N PRO A 309 0.79 -37.61 1.09
CA PRO A 309 0.79 -39.03 1.53
C PRO A 309 1.21 -39.22 2.98
N GLU A 310 1.96 -38.30 3.57
CA GLU A 310 2.38 -38.31 4.97
C GLU A 310 1.32 -37.74 5.92
N GLY A 311 0.18 -37.20 5.40
CA GLY A 311 -0.96 -36.77 6.18
C GLY A 311 -0.98 -35.29 6.61
N TRP A 312 -0.02 -34.48 6.15
CA TRP A 312 -0.08 -33.03 6.35
C TRP A 312 -0.89 -32.37 5.22
N VAL A 313 -1.49 -31.21 5.49
CA VAL A 313 -2.20 -30.43 4.47
C VAL A 313 -1.19 -29.86 3.49
N ALA A 314 -1.31 -30.21 2.22
CA ALA A 314 -0.45 -29.72 1.15
C ALA A 314 -0.99 -28.40 0.54
N ARG A 315 -2.32 -28.35 0.37
CA ARG A 315 -3.01 -27.21 -0.25
C ARG A 315 -4.43 -27.09 0.28
N MET A 316 -4.91 -25.85 0.38
CA MET A 316 -6.32 -25.52 0.62
C MET A 316 -6.80 -24.56 -0.46
N ASP A 317 -8.01 -24.78 -0.96
CA ASP A 317 -8.66 -23.92 -1.94
C ASP A 317 -10.06 -23.53 -1.45
N GLY A 318 -10.38 -22.24 -1.56
CA GLY A 318 -11.72 -21.69 -1.41
C GLY A 318 -12.20 -21.14 -2.75
N ASN A 319 -13.43 -21.41 -3.13
CA ASN A 319 -14.00 -20.95 -4.39
C ASN A 319 -15.40 -20.40 -4.15
N GLY A 320 -15.75 -19.35 -4.88
CA GLY A 320 -17.01 -18.62 -4.78
C GLY A 320 -17.11 -17.83 -3.49
N SER A 321 -17.11 -16.51 -3.60
CA SER A 321 -17.31 -15.57 -2.47
C SER A 321 -16.52 -15.93 -1.19
N VAL A 322 -15.19 -16.04 -1.33
CA VAL A 322 -14.30 -16.35 -0.19
C VAL A 322 -14.14 -15.12 0.68
N HIS A 323 -14.50 -15.24 1.94
CA HIS A 323 -14.22 -14.20 2.94
C HIS A 323 -13.64 -14.83 4.19
N GLY A 324 -12.81 -14.05 4.85
CA GLY A 324 -12.25 -14.47 6.11
C GLY A 324 -11.84 -13.27 6.94
N GLY A 325 -11.63 -13.54 8.21
CA GLY A 325 -11.17 -12.55 9.17
C GLY A 325 -10.24 -13.19 10.18
N ARG A 326 -9.21 -12.46 10.57
CA ARG A 326 -8.34 -12.80 11.69
C ARG A 326 -8.62 -11.82 12.81
N HIS A 327 -9.05 -12.33 13.94
CA HIS A 327 -9.24 -11.55 15.16
C HIS A 327 -8.09 -11.83 16.12
N ALA A 328 -7.20 -10.85 16.26
CA ALA A 328 -6.09 -10.88 17.18
C ALA A 328 -6.27 -9.83 18.29
N LYS A 329 -5.44 -9.89 19.34
CA LYS A 329 -5.59 -9.02 20.52
C LYS A 329 -5.58 -7.51 20.19
N ASP A 330 -4.82 -7.08 19.21
CA ASP A 330 -4.59 -5.67 18.88
C ASP A 330 -4.87 -5.33 17.40
N GLU A 331 -5.31 -6.31 16.60
CA GLU A 331 -5.45 -6.18 15.15
C GLU A 331 -6.58 -7.08 14.64
N ASP A 332 -7.46 -6.52 13.84
CA ASP A 332 -8.52 -7.23 13.13
C ASP A 332 -8.24 -7.11 11.62
N ASP A 333 -8.13 -8.27 10.98
CA ASP A 333 -7.96 -8.36 9.52
C ASP A 333 -9.20 -9.00 8.90
N ASP A 334 -9.68 -8.43 7.81
CA ASP A 334 -10.74 -8.97 6.98
C ASP A 334 -10.26 -9.09 5.54
N PHE A 335 -10.64 -10.16 4.86
CA PHE A 335 -10.38 -10.29 3.43
C PHE A 335 -11.60 -10.84 2.68
N HIS A 336 -11.69 -10.43 1.42
CA HIS A 336 -12.66 -10.93 0.45
C HIS A 336 -11.97 -11.24 -0.87
N ALA A 337 -12.38 -12.32 -1.56
CA ALA A 337 -11.95 -12.70 -2.90
C ALA A 337 -12.97 -13.64 -3.53
N ASP A 338 -12.98 -13.80 -4.86
CA ASP A 338 -13.81 -14.82 -5.52
C ASP A 338 -13.19 -16.22 -5.40
N ALA A 339 -11.86 -16.29 -5.30
CA ALA A 339 -11.14 -17.54 -5.09
C ALA A 339 -9.87 -17.31 -4.25
N ALA A 340 -9.55 -18.29 -3.42
CA ALA A 340 -8.33 -18.33 -2.63
C ALA A 340 -7.65 -19.70 -2.78
N SER A 341 -6.32 -19.71 -2.87
CA SER A 341 -5.55 -20.94 -2.75
C SER A 341 -4.36 -20.73 -1.83
N LEU A 342 -4.15 -21.66 -0.92
CA LEU A 342 -3.08 -21.65 0.06
C LEU A 342 -2.25 -22.92 -0.06
N ASP A 343 -1.03 -22.78 -0.53
CA ASP A 343 -0.03 -23.85 -0.51
C ASP A 343 0.70 -23.86 0.84
N MET A 344 0.98 -25.04 1.36
CA MET A 344 1.63 -25.25 2.65
C MET A 344 3.07 -25.72 2.49
N TRP A 345 3.92 -25.38 3.44
CA TRP A 345 5.26 -25.93 3.53
C TRP A 345 5.21 -27.40 3.92
N PRO A 346 5.98 -28.28 3.26
CA PRO A 346 6.00 -29.69 3.55
C PRO A 346 6.29 -29.98 5.03
N ARG A 347 5.41 -30.78 5.70
CA ARG A 347 5.54 -31.27 7.06
C ARG A 347 5.54 -30.21 8.18
N LEU A 348 5.39 -28.91 7.83
CA LEU A 348 5.45 -27.83 8.82
C LEU A 348 4.07 -27.32 9.25
N ASN A 349 3.02 -27.67 8.52
CA ASN A 349 1.67 -27.12 8.71
C ASN A 349 1.64 -25.58 8.75
N GLN A 350 2.49 -24.97 7.90
CA GLN A 350 2.68 -23.51 7.78
C GLN A 350 2.38 -23.08 6.36
N ALA A 351 1.80 -21.88 6.21
CA ALA A 351 1.57 -21.26 4.93
C ALA A 351 2.88 -21.07 4.16
N LYS A 352 2.90 -21.38 2.87
CA LYS A 352 3.99 -21.15 1.93
C LYS A 352 3.65 -20.04 0.98
N GLU A 353 2.51 -20.14 0.32
CA GLU A 353 2.04 -19.15 -0.64
C GLU A 353 0.51 -19.08 -0.62
N LEU A 354 -0.02 -17.86 -0.49
CA LEU A 354 -1.44 -17.56 -0.59
C LEU A 354 -1.68 -16.78 -1.88
N ASN A 355 -2.58 -17.28 -2.72
CA ASN A 355 -3.05 -16.58 -3.89
C ASN A 355 -4.54 -16.27 -3.74
N LEU A 356 -4.91 -15.01 -3.88
CA LEU A 356 -6.28 -14.51 -3.90
C LEU A 356 -6.60 -13.98 -5.29
N ASN A 357 -7.75 -14.32 -5.84
CA ASN A 357 -8.16 -13.93 -7.18
C ASN A 357 -9.62 -13.48 -7.19
N GLY A 358 -9.92 -12.48 -8.02
CA GLY A 358 -11.25 -11.93 -8.23
C GLY A 358 -11.68 -10.99 -7.09
N GLY A 359 -11.73 -9.68 -7.36
CA GLY A 359 -12.26 -8.69 -6.42
C GLY A 359 -11.61 -8.71 -5.03
N VAL A 360 -10.28 -8.81 -4.96
CA VAL A 360 -9.54 -8.96 -3.70
C VAL A 360 -9.59 -7.67 -2.90
N LEU A 361 -10.19 -7.72 -1.74
CA LEU A 361 -10.23 -6.64 -0.77
C LEU A 361 -9.66 -7.13 0.57
N LEU A 362 -8.55 -6.55 1.00
CA LEU A 362 -7.98 -6.76 2.33
C LEU A 362 -8.22 -5.52 3.17
N LYS A 363 -8.60 -5.70 4.43
CA LYS A 363 -8.73 -4.62 5.41
C LYS A 363 -8.05 -5.03 6.70
N THR A 364 -7.30 -4.11 7.27
CA THR A 364 -6.69 -4.26 8.60
C THR A 364 -7.06 -3.06 9.44
N GLN A 365 -7.51 -3.30 10.65
CA GLN A 365 -7.82 -2.27 11.63
C GLN A 365 -7.07 -2.52 12.92
N MET A 366 -6.32 -1.52 13.37
CA MET A 366 -5.60 -1.53 14.63
C MET A 366 -6.50 -1.05 15.76
N SER A 367 -6.82 -1.92 16.72
CA SER A 367 -7.77 -1.61 17.81
C SER A 367 -7.27 -0.51 18.76
N LYS A 368 -5.94 -0.37 18.94
CA LYS A 368 -5.34 0.60 19.87
C LYS A 368 -5.16 2.00 19.29
N THR A 369 -4.78 2.11 18.04
CA THR A 369 -4.45 3.38 17.38
C THR A 369 -5.59 3.91 16.53
N GLY A 370 -6.54 3.04 16.13
CA GLY A 370 -7.59 3.38 15.19
C GLY A 370 -7.10 3.48 13.74
N ASP A 371 -5.85 3.12 13.47
CA ASP A 371 -5.31 3.07 12.11
C ASP A 371 -6.04 2.00 11.30
N ALA A 372 -6.46 2.36 10.11
CA ALA A 372 -7.11 1.44 9.18
C ALA A 372 -6.32 1.39 7.87
N ARG A 373 -6.20 0.20 7.32
CA ARG A 373 -5.54 -0.05 6.03
C ARG A 373 -6.44 -0.89 5.16
N ALA A 374 -6.45 -0.61 3.87
CA ALA A 374 -7.18 -1.41 2.90
C ALA A 374 -6.33 -1.58 1.63
N LEU A 375 -6.42 -2.75 1.02
CA LEU A 375 -5.87 -3.05 -0.30
C LEU A 375 -6.98 -3.61 -1.17
N ASP A 376 -7.20 -2.99 -2.31
CA ASP A 376 -8.15 -3.41 -3.35
C ASP A 376 -7.38 -3.74 -4.63
N THR A 377 -7.55 -4.95 -5.15
CA THR A 377 -6.88 -5.43 -6.37
C THR A 377 -7.66 -6.58 -7.01
N GLY A 378 -7.43 -6.87 -8.28
CA GLY A 378 -8.03 -8.05 -8.93
C GLY A 378 -7.38 -9.36 -8.53
N ALA A 379 -6.09 -9.38 -8.17
CA ALA A 379 -5.37 -10.57 -7.73
C ALA A 379 -4.17 -10.23 -6.85
N LEU A 380 -3.94 -11.04 -5.82
CA LEU A 380 -2.87 -10.87 -4.83
C LEU A 380 -2.13 -12.19 -4.61
N ARG A 381 -0.81 -12.14 -4.53
CA ARG A 381 0.05 -13.23 -4.09
C ARG A 381 0.78 -12.82 -2.81
N MET A 382 0.76 -13.71 -1.81
CA MET A 382 1.55 -13.56 -0.58
C MET A 382 2.44 -14.77 -0.37
N GLN A 383 3.69 -14.54 -0.02
CA GLN A 383 4.68 -15.58 0.29
C GLN A 383 5.07 -15.50 1.76
N PHE A 384 5.30 -16.67 2.35
CA PHE A 384 5.60 -16.82 3.77
C PHE A 384 6.94 -17.53 3.97
N SER A 385 7.62 -17.22 5.06
CA SER A 385 8.90 -17.83 5.41
C SER A 385 8.76 -19.29 5.81
N GLU A 386 9.71 -20.12 5.36
CA GLU A 386 9.92 -21.49 5.88
C GLU A 386 10.73 -21.42 7.17
N GLY A 387 10.42 -22.26 8.14
CA GLY A 387 11.32 -22.45 9.28
C GLY A 387 10.67 -23.05 10.51
N GLN A 388 11.50 -23.56 11.40
CA GLN A 388 11.11 -24.10 12.71
C GLN A 388 11.33 -23.09 13.85
N GLU A 389 11.84 -21.88 13.56
CA GLU A 389 12.21 -20.87 14.54
C GLU A 389 11.13 -19.80 14.72
N LYS A 390 11.40 -18.84 15.61
CA LYS A 390 10.53 -17.75 16.05
C LYS A 390 9.94 -16.88 14.91
N HIS A 391 10.47 -17.00 13.69
CA HIS A 391 10.08 -16.24 12.49
C HIS A 391 9.32 -17.05 11.43
N SER A 392 8.99 -18.30 11.72
CA SER A 392 8.33 -19.20 10.77
C SER A 392 6.86 -18.82 10.51
N GLY A 393 6.41 -19.01 9.26
CA GLY A 393 5.04 -18.73 8.85
C GLY A 393 4.67 -17.25 8.76
N LYS A 394 5.66 -16.34 8.81
CA LYS A 394 5.42 -14.89 8.66
C LYS A 394 5.47 -14.48 7.19
N PRO A 395 4.69 -13.48 6.78
CA PRO A 395 4.75 -12.98 5.42
C PRO A 395 6.15 -12.42 5.12
N THR A 396 6.66 -12.69 3.93
CA THR A 396 7.92 -12.16 3.39
C THR A 396 7.68 -11.16 2.27
N ILE A 397 6.72 -11.46 1.41
CA ILE A 397 6.35 -10.64 0.25
C ILE A 397 4.83 -10.72 0.07
N ALA A 398 4.21 -9.59 -0.21
CA ALA A 398 2.87 -9.51 -0.77
C ALA A 398 2.94 -8.67 -2.04
N GLU A 399 2.39 -9.18 -3.15
CA GLU A 399 2.40 -8.47 -4.43
C GLU A 399 1.06 -8.57 -5.14
N THR A 400 0.61 -7.45 -5.71
CA THR A 400 -0.56 -7.45 -6.58
C THR A 400 -0.18 -7.96 -7.97
N LEU A 401 -0.98 -8.83 -8.53
CA LEU A 401 -0.77 -9.36 -9.88
C LEU A 401 -1.48 -8.51 -10.94
N THR A 402 -2.41 -7.68 -10.52
CA THR A 402 -3.15 -6.68 -11.29
C THR A 402 -2.97 -5.32 -10.65
N ALA A 403 -3.53 -4.27 -11.26
CA ALA A 403 -3.53 -2.94 -10.66
C ALA A 403 -4.13 -2.99 -9.25
N GLY A 404 -3.54 -2.23 -8.35
CA GLY A 404 -3.94 -2.19 -6.95
C GLY A 404 -4.11 -0.79 -6.41
N THR A 405 -5.04 -0.65 -5.49
CA THR A 405 -5.27 0.56 -4.70
C THR A 405 -5.05 0.23 -3.24
N MET A 406 -4.12 0.93 -2.61
CA MET A 406 -3.87 0.83 -1.17
C MET A 406 -4.33 2.12 -0.49
N GLU A 407 -5.11 1.99 0.56
CA GLU A 407 -5.57 3.12 1.36
C GLU A 407 -5.15 2.91 2.82
N TRP A 408 -4.73 3.97 3.47
CA TRP A 408 -4.49 3.97 4.91
C TRP A 408 -4.97 5.27 5.54
N THR A 409 -5.44 5.14 6.76
CA THR A 409 -5.89 6.24 7.58
C THR A 409 -4.97 6.33 8.79
N ASP A 410 -4.28 7.45 8.91
CA ASP A 410 -3.43 7.71 10.07
C ASP A 410 -4.29 8.27 11.21
N ALA A 411 -4.04 7.84 12.43
CA ALA A 411 -4.65 8.44 13.60
C ALA A 411 -4.34 9.94 13.69
N PRO A 412 -5.26 10.77 14.19
CA PRO A 412 -5.02 12.21 14.33
C PRO A 412 -3.88 12.48 15.30
N ALA A 413 -3.02 13.46 14.95
CA ALA A 413 -1.86 13.84 15.76
C ALA A 413 -2.25 14.39 17.13
N HIS A 414 -3.42 15.04 17.23
CA HIS A 414 -3.99 15.55 18.48
C HIS A 414 -5.45 15.17 18.65
N PRO A 415 -5.94 14.99 19.89
CA PRO A 415 -7.36 14.75 20.14
C PRO A 415 -8.22 15.89 19.57
N GLY A 416 -9.14 15.56 18.65
CA GLY A 416 -10.02 16.53 17.99
C GLY A 416 -9.63 16.88 16.56
N ASP A 417 -8.44 16.49 16.09
CA ASP A 417 -8.06 16.63 14.68
C ASP A 417 -8.73 15.55 13.82
N SER A 418 -8.95 15.87 12.55
CA SER A 418 -9.45 14.88 11.61
C SER A 418 -8.32 13.95 11.14
N PRO A 419 -8.57 12.64 11.03
CA PRO A 419 -7.57 11.70 10.55
C PRO A 419 -7.17 12.01 9.10
N ALA A 420 -5.91 11.81 8.77
CA ALA A 420 -5.43 11.88 7.40
C ALA A 420 -5.67 10.55 6.69
N ARG A 421 -6.22 10.61 5.48
CA ARG A 421 -6.38 9.44 4.60
C ARG A 421 -5.45 9.59 3.41
N THR A 422 -4.67 8.56 3.15
CA THR A 422 -3.80 8.47 1.98
C THR A 422 -4.23 7.30 1.11
N LYS A 423 -4.33 7.57 -0.20
CA LYS A 423 -4.65 6.59 -1.23
C LYS A 423 -3.47 6.49 -2.18
N LEU A 424 -3.00 5.29 -2.44
CA LEU A 424 -1.96 4.96 -3.40
C LEU A 424 -2.53 4.01 -4.45
N GLN A 425 -2.37 4.33 -5.72
CA GLN A 425 -2.73 3.49 -6.86
C GLN A 425 -1.48 3.20 -7.70
N ALA A 426 -1.37 1.99 -8.21
CA ALA A 426 -0.31 1.61 -9.16
C ALA A 426 -0.74 0.37 -9.96
N ASP A 427 -0.07 0.13 -11.10
CA ASP A 427 -0.29 -1.08 -11.89
C ASP A 427 0.17 -2.33 -11.14
N LYS A 428 1.22 -2.19 -10.31
CA LYS A 428 1.72 -3.24 -9.40
C LYS A 428 2.19 -2.65 -8.07
N LEU A 429 1.76 -3.26 -6.99
CA LEU A 429 2.22 -2.99 -5.64
C LEU A 429 2.96 -4.22 -5.10
N ARG A 430 4.10 -4.03 -4.48
CA ARG A 430 4.87 -5.09 -3.83
C ARG A 430 5.32 -4.62 -2.45
N LEU A 431 4.88 -5.33 -1.44
CA LEU A 431 5.23 -5.10 -0.04
C LEU A 431 6.18 -6.19 0.42
N ALA A 432 7.39 -5.81 0.81
CA ALA A 432 8.34 -6.70 1.45
C ALA A 432 8.28 -6.54 2.98
N PHE A 433 8.37 -7.64 3.69
CA PHE A 433 8.32 -7.71 5.14
C PHE A 433 9.70 -8.03 5.71
N GLY A 434 9.96 -7.57 6.91
CA GLY A 434 11.16 -7.92 7.67
C GLY A 434 10.98 -9.25 8.43
N ASP A 435 12.04 -9.67 9.12
CA ASP A 435 12.11 -10.96 9.83
C ASP A 435 11.00 -11.18 10.86
N GLU A 436 10.45 -10.09 11.43
CA GLU A 436 9.31 -10.16 12.36
C GLU A 436 7.94 -10.20 11.67
N GLY A 437 7.89 -10.22 10.32
CA GLY A 437 6.65 -10.12 9.55
C GLY A 437 6.05 -8.72 9.50
N LYS A 438 6.80 -7.68 9.90
CA LYS A 438 6.37 -6.29 9.81
C LYS A 438 6.72 -5.70 8.44
N PRO A 439 5.89 -4.82 7.87
CA PRO A 439 6.19 -4.16 6.61
C PRO A 439 7.53 -3.41 6.68
N LYS A 440 8.40 -3.63 5.68
CA LYS A 440 9.74 -3.03 5.58
C LYS A 440 9.86 -2.09 4.39
N GLN A 441 9.36 -2.50 3.23
CA GLN A 441 9.48 -1.72 2.00
C GLN A 441 8.25 -1.92 1.13
N LEU A 442 7.69 -0.82 0.65
CA LEU A 442 6.62 -0.81 -0.35
C LEU A 442 7.17 -0.31 -1.68
N GLN A 443 6.98 -1.07 -2.74
CA GLN A 443 7.32 -0.71 -4.11
C GLN A 443 6.02 -0.56 -4.91
N ALA A 444 5.92 0.52 -5.66
CA ALA A 444 4.82 0.80 -6.58
C ALA A 444 5.39 1.00 -7.98
N ASN A 445 4.88 0.29 -8.97
CA ASN A 445 5.36 0.34 -10.34
C ASN A 445 4.20 0.50 -11.33
N GLY A 446 4.38 1.38 -12.30
CA GLY A 446 3.42 1.72 -13.34
C GLY A 446 2.31 2.63 -12.83
N ASN A 447 2.12 3.80 -13.46
CA ASN A 447 1.03 4.74 -13.20
C ASN A 447 0.80 5.05 -11.71
N VAL A 448 1.89 5.30 -10.98
CA VAL A 448 1.83 5.56 -9.53
C VAL A 448 1.12 6.87 -9.28
N GLN A 449 0.06 6.84 -8.49
CA GLN A 449 -0.71 8.01 -8.07
C GLN A 449 -0.95 7.95 -6.57
N THR A 450 -0.69 9.06 -5.89
CA THR A 450 -0.92 9.19 -4.45
C THR A 450 -1.76 10.42 -4.18
N GLU A 451 -2.78 10.27 -3.35
CA GLU A 451 -3.66 11.34 -2.90
C GLU A 451 -3.73 11.34 -1.38
N ARG A 452 -3.58 12.51 -0.78
CA ARG A 452 -3.72 12.68 0.68
C ARG A 452 -4.84 13.68 0.96
N THR A 453 -5.78 13.24 1.80
CA THR A 453 -6.94 14.05 2.20
C THR A 453 -7.02 14.17 3.71
N ILE A 454 -7.49 15.31 4.21
CA ILE A 454 -7.84 15.50 5.62
C ILE A 454 -9.26 16.10 5.64
N ALA A 455 -10.15 15.55 6.46
CA ALA A 455 -11.55 15.96 6.54
C ALA A 455 -12.26 16.02 5.16
N GLY A 456 -11.88 15.14 4.23
CA GLY A 456 -12.41 15.10 2.86
C GLY A 456 -11.83 16.14 1.89
N HIS A 457 -10.95 17.05 2.35
CA HIS A 457 -10.27 18.01 1.48
C HIS A 457 -8.95 17.44 0.95
N LEU A 458 -8.77 17.49 -0.37
CA LEU A 458 -7.54 17.07 -1.03
C LEU A 458 -6.42 18.07 -0.68
N LEU A 459 -5.36 17.58 -0.02
CA LEU A 459 -4.20 18.38 0.37
C LEU A 459 -3.04 18.23 -0.59
N GLN A 460 -2.69 16.99 -0.92
CA GLN A 460 -1.50 16.64 -1.68
C GLN A 460 -1.81 15.55 -2.70
N THR A 461 -1.22 15.68 -3.88
CA THR A 461 -1.16 14.62 -4.88
C THR A 461 0.27 14.42 -5.35
N ALA A 462 0.63 13.19 -5.63
CA ALA A 462 1.88 12.86 -6.30
C ALA A 462 1.62 11.84 -7.40
N THR A 463 2.31 11.98 -8.53
CA THR A 463 2.32 10.99 -9.61
C THR A 463 3.74 10.71 -10.05
N SER A 464 4.03 9.47 -10.46
CA SER A 464 5.32 9.03 -11.00
C SER A 464 5.14 7.73 -11.77
N LYS A 465 6.19 7.25 -12.46
CA LYS A 465 6.18 5.91 -13.07
C LYS A 465 6.48 4.82 -12.06
N SER A 466 7.31 5.10 -11.06
CA SER A 466 7.59 4.17 -9.98
C SER A 466 7.87 4.90 -8.67
N GLY A 467 7.72 4.18 -7.57
CA GLY A 467 8.01 4.67 -6.23
C GLY A 467 8.42 3.57 -5.27
N VAL A 468 9.28 3.91 -4.32
CA VAL A 468 9.73 3.02 -3.25
C VAL A 468 9.62 3.75 -1.93
N ALA A 469 8.90 3.16 -0.98
CA ALA A 469 8.82 3.66 0.39
C ALA A 469 9.52 2.69 1.36
N GLN A 470 10.43 3.20 2.17
CA GLN A 470 11.02 2.49 3.30
C GLN A 470 10.12 2.70 4.52
N LEU A 471 9.62 1.60 5.06
CA LEU A 471 8.65 1.62 6.15
C LEU A 471 9.35 1.39 7.50
N LEU A 472 8.79 1.95 8.55
CA LEU A 472 9.24 1.76 9.92
C LEU A 472 8.45 0.64 10.60
N ALA A 473 9.11 -0.15 11.42
CA ALA A 473 8.47 -1.21 12.20
C ALA A 473 7.41 -0.69 13.18
N SER A 474 7.51 0.59 13.58
CA SER A 474 6.54 1.29 14.43
C SER A 474 5.31 1.83 13.68
N GLY A 475 5.26 1.65 12.36
CA GLY A 475 4.31 2.30 11.47
C GLY A 475 4.88 3.59 10.85
N GLY A 476 4.28 4.04 9.74
CA GLY A 476 4.78 5.17 8.97
C GLY A 476 5.96 4.81 8.06
N TRP A 477 6.63 5.84 7.54
CA TRP A 477 7.73 5.70 6.59
C TRP A 477 8.95 6.52 7.02
N SER A 478 10.15 6.08 6.64
CA SER A 478 11.40 6.82 6.85
C SER A 478 11.84 7.57 5.60
N GLN A 479 11.68 6.97 4.43
CA GLN A 479 12.05 7.55 3.15
C GLN A 479 11.06 7.11 2.06
N ILE A 480 10.77 8.02 1.13
CA ILE A 480 10.01 7.75 -0.09
C ILE A 480 10.81 8.28 -1.28
N ASP A 481 11.06 7.42 -2.25
CA ASP A 481 11.71 7.76 -3.51
C ASP A 481 10.69 7.57 -4.64
N LEU A 482 10.44 8.64 -5.40
CA LEU A 482 9.62 8.63 -6.61
C LEU A 482 10.53 8.82 -7.82
N GLN A 483 10.28 8.09 -8.91
CA GLN A 483 11.12 8.08 -10.08
C GLN A 483 10.29 8.21 -11.35
N ASP A 484 10.86 8.93 -12.30
CA ASP A 484 10.37 9.20 -13.65
C ASP A 484 9.01 9.94 -13.70
N ASP A 485 9.03 11.09 -14.37
CA ASP A 485 7.87 11.98 -14.58
C ASP A 485 7.15 12.33 -13.28
N VAL A 486 7.93 12.66 -12.24
CA VAL A 486 7.39 13.01 -10.94
C VAL A 486 6.65 14.33 -11.02
N LYS A 487 5.39 14.35 -10.60
CA LYS A 487 4.56 15.54 -10.45
C LYS A 487 3.97 15.56 -9.05
N LEU A 488 4.16 16.65 -8.37
CA LEU A 488 3.67 16.88 -7.01
C LEU A 488 2.77 18.11 -7.01
N LYS A 489 1.71 18.05 -6.23
CA LYS A 489 0.82 19.18 -6.02
C LYS A 489 0.43 19.27 -4.56
N GLU A 490 0.55 20.48 -4.00
CA GLU A 490 0.15 20.80 -2.63
C GLU A 490 -0.46 22.21 -2.61
N GLY A 491 -1.78 22.31 -2.44
CA GLY A 491 -2.48 23.57 -2.53
C GLY A 491 -2.30 24.21 -3.92
N ASP A 492 -1.71 25.42 -3.94
CA ASP A 492 -1.37 26.17 -5.16
C ASP A 492 0.03 25.83 -5.73
N ARG A 493 0.83 25.05 -4.99
CA ARG A 493 2.17 24.65 -5.41
C ARG A 493 2.14 23.40 -6.27
N ASN A 494 2.86 23.46 -7.37
CA ASN A 494 3.10 22.32 -8.25
C ASN A 494 4.61 22.15 -8.40
N ALA A 495 5.06 20.91 -8.36
CA ALA A 495 6.45 20.57 -8.63
C ALA A 495 6.55 19.42 -9.64
N GLN A 496 7.59 19.46 -10.45
CA GLN A 496 7.93 18.41 -11.42
C GLN A 496 9.41 18.11 -11.31
N ALA A 497 9.80 16.85 -11.47
CA ALA A 497 11.20 16.41 -11.48
C ALA A 497 11.31 15.03 -12.12
N ASP A 498 12.54 14.60 -12.42
CA ASP A 498 12.79 13.22 -12.81
C ASP A 498 12.76 12.30 -11.59
N TYR A 499 13.24 12.81 -10.43
CA TYR A 499 13.29 12.08 -9.16
C TYR A 499 12.87 12.98 -8.00
N ALA A 500 12.16 12.39 -7.03
CA ALA A 500 11.86 13.05 -5.77
C ALA A 500 12.14 12.10 -4.59
N THR A 501 12.89 12.57 -3.61
CA THR A 501 13.20 11.85 -2.37
C THR A 501 12.66 12.62 -1.18
N PHE A 502 11.82 11.97 -0.38
CA PHE A 502 11.28 12.51 0.86
C PHE A 502 11.90 11.76 2.03
N VAL A 503 12.40 12.49 3.03
CA VAL A 503 12.96 11.91 4.26
C VAL A 503 12.17 12.43 5.46
N SER A 504 11.48 11.52 6.13
CA SER A 504 10.57 11.84 7.24
C SER A 504 11.30 12.44 8.44
N THR A 505 12.39 11.84 8.88
CA THR A 505 13.17 12.29 10.06
C THR A 505 13.79 13.65 9.88
N ALA A 506 14.26 13.97 8.66
CA ALA A 506 14.83 15.26 8.32
C ALA A 506 13.77 16.28 7.89
N GLN A 507 12.54 15.86 7.67
CA GLN A 507 11.45 16.65 7.11
C GLN A 507 11.88 17.38 5.83
N THR A 508 12.56 16.65 4.92
CA THR A 508 13.08 17.19 3.67
C THR A 508 12.41 16.56 2.47
N ALA A 509 12.29 17.35 1.40
CA ALA A 509 11.92 16.90 0.06
C ALA A 509 12.98 17.37 -0.93
N LEU A 510 13.65 16.43 -1.58
CA LEU A 510 14.68 16.67 -2.58
C LEU A 510 14.12 16.33 -3.97
N LEU A 511 14.14 17.30 -4.88
CA LEU A 511 13.82 17.12 -6.30
C LEU A 511 15.11 17.17 -7.11
N THR A 512 15.30 16.22 -8.01
CA THR A 512 16.48 16.17 -8.89
C THR A 512 16.10 15.82 -10.31
N GLY A 513 16.93 16.30 -11.27
CA GLY A 513 16.66 16.14 -12.69
C GLY A 513 15.50 17.02 -13.17
N HIS A 514 15.76 18.02 -14.00
CA HIS A 514 14.78 18.94 -14.58
C HIS A 514 13.72 19.46 -13.57
N ALA A 515 14.16 19.70 -12.33
CA ALA A 515 13.25 20.10 -11.27
C ALA A 515 12.66 21.48 -11.52
N VAL A 516 11.34 21.56 -11.45
CA VAL A 516 10.55 22.80 -11.59
C VAL A 516 9.60 22.87 -10.40
N VAL A 517 9.59 24.00 -9.73
CA VAL A 517 8.62 24.30 -8.67
C VAL A 517 7.91 25.58 -9.02
N ARG A 518 6.59 25.55 -8.99
CA ARG A 518 5.73 26.66 -9.34
C ARG A 518 4.64 26.84 -8.30
N ASP A 519 4.42 28.09 -7.89
CA ASP A 519 3.24 28.53 -7.14
C ASP A 519 2.48 29.61 -7.93
N SER A 520 1.50 30.25 -7.29
CA SER A 520 0.72 31.33 -7.91
C SER A 520 1.58 32.54 -8.30
N SER A 521 2.73 32.73 -7.70
CA SER A 521 3.58 33.91 -7.84
C SER A 521 4.93 33.63 -8.50
N THR A 522 5.47 32.43 -8.39
CA THR A 522 6.82 32.10 -8.87
C THR A 522 6.92 30.76 -9.54
N GLU A 523 7.88 30.66 -10.44
CA GLU A 523 8.38 29.41 -10.99
C GLU A 523 9.90 29.37 -10.84
N THR A 524 10.43 28.31 -10.22
CA THR A 524 11.87 28.10 -10.07
C THR A 524 12.25 26.77 -10.72
N ARG A 525 13.29 26.80 -11.54
CA ARG A 525 13.88 25.65 -12.24
C ARG A 525 15.34 25.49 -11.83
N ALA A 526 15.72 24.25 -11.51
CA ALA A 526 17.13 23.91 -11.23
C ALA A 526 17.33 22.40 -11.39
N PRO A 527 18.56 21.91 -11.61
CA PRO A 527 18.86 20.48 -11.58
C PRO A 527 18.59 19.83 -10.23
N ARG A 528 18.67 20.61 -9.13
CA ARG A 528 18.47 20.13 -7.76
C ARG A 528 17.76 21.20 -6.93
N ILE A 529 16.65 20.82 -6.30
CA ILE A 529 15.88 21.68 -5.38
C ILE A 529 15.58 20.89 -4.10
N LEU A 530 16.02 21.41 -2.95
CA LEU A 530 15.83 20.81 -1.63
C LEU A 530 14.94 21.71 -0.77
N PHE A 531 13.90 21.14 -0.22
CA PHE A 531 12.97 21.78 0.70
C PHE A 531 13.18 21.25 2.12
N TYR A 532 13.14 22.15 3.11
CA TYR A 532 13.06 21.85 4.52
C TYR A 532 11.66 22.24 5.03
N GLN A 533 10.80 21.26 5.20
CA GLN A 533 9.38 21.49 5.54
C GLN A 533 9.20 22.21 6.89
N ALA A 534 10.02 21.86 7.88
CA ALA A 534 9.95 22.44 9.23
C ALA A 534 10.22 23.96 9.23
N THR A 535 11.27 24.41 8.54
CA THR A 535 11.72 25.79 8.52
C THR A 535 11.11 26.59 7.38
N GLY A 536 10.69 25.92 6.31
CA GLY A 536 10.24 26.54 5.05
C GLY A 536 11.41 27.00 4.18
N ASP A 537 12.64 26.52 4.45
CA ASP A 537 13.81 26.83 3.65
C ASP A 537 13.81 26.03 2.34
N ILE A 538 14.30 26.67 1.29
CA ILE A 538 14.43 26.11 -0.05
C ILE A 538 15.86 26.38 -0.50
N ARG A 539 16.52 25.36 -1.03
CA ARG A 539 17.85 25.49 -1.68
C ARG A 539 17.76 24.94 -3.08
N ALA A 540 18.19 25.71 -4.06
CA ALA A 540 18.33 25.28 -5.46
C ALA A 540 19.78 25.43 -5.92
N GLU A 541 20.28 24.46 -6.67
CA GLU A 541 21.69 24.35 -7.05
C GLU A 541 21.85 23.85 -8.50
N GLY A 542 22.96 24.21 -9.13
CA GLY A 542 23.36 23.71 -10.45
C GLY A 542 22.85 24.56 -11.61
N GLY A 543 22.70 25.86 -11.41
CA GLY A 543 22.17 26.78 -12.41
C GLY A 543 20.65 26.98 -12.23
N VAL A 544 20.32 27.95 -11.44
CA VAL A 544 18.93 28.28 -11.05
C VAL A 544 18.35 29.30 -12.03
N ARG A 545 17.08 29.11 -12.41
CA ARG A 545 16.27 30.08 -13.11
C ARG A 545 14.96 30.25 -12.38
N SER A 546 14.67 31.47 -11.92
CA SER A 546 13.39 31.81 -11.30
C SER A 546 12.67 32.86 -12.12
N THR A 547 11.36 32.74 -12.23
CA THR A 547 10.45 33.72 -12.84
C THR A 547 9.43 34.12 -11.80
N ASP A 548 9.31 35.43 -11.56
CA ASP A 548 8.33 36.02 -10.66
C ASP A 548 7.16 36.60 -11.48
N PHE A 549 5.96 36.06 -11.26
CA PHE A 549 4.73 36.47 -11.91
C PHE A 549 3.87 37.40 -11.03
N SER A 550 4.37 37.73 -9.83
CA SER A 550 3.57 38.47 -8.84
C SER A 550 3.01 39.77 -9.42
N PRO A 551 1.70 39.97 -9.41
CA PRO A 551 1.12 41.22 -9.79
C PRO A 551 1.46 42.24 -8.71
N SER A 552 2.31 43.21 -9.01
CA SER A 552 2.47 44.36 -8.13
C SER A 552 1.36 45.39 -8.45
N GLY A 553 0.27 45.34 -7.65
CA GLY A 553 -0.77 46.37 -7.67
C GLY A 553 -2.17 45.85 -8.03
N ASN A 554 -3.16 46.69 -7.73
CA ASN A 554 -4.60 46.42 -7.85
C ASN A 554 -5.04 45.98 -9.26
N ALA A 555 -6.14 45.23 -9.33
CA ALA A 555 -6.75 44.58 -10.50
C ALA A 555 -7.08 45.49 -11.72
N ALA A 556 -6.70 46.77 -11.70
CA ALA A 556 -6.91 47.71 -12.75
C ALA A 556 -5.63 48.13 -13.54
N GLN A 557 -4.48 47.45 -13.30
CA GLN A 557 -3.23 47.80 -13.98
C GLN A 557 -2.87 46.82 -15.11
N PRO A 558 -2.16 47.27 -16.16
CA PRO A 558 -1.81 46.45 -17.31
C PRO A 558 -0.89 45.28 -16.92
N VAL A 559 -1.01 44.21 -17.68
CA VAL A 559 -0.22 42.94 -17.53
C VAL A 559 1.26 43.30 -17.35
N GLN A 560 1.80 42.96 -16.17
CA GLN A 560 3.20 43.17 -15.86
C GLN A 560 4.06 42.13 -16.52
N VAL A 561 5.19 42.53 -17.07
CA VAL A 561 6.20 41.61 -17.59
C VAL A 561 6.85 40.90 -16.41
N PRO A 562 6.91 39.58 -16.41
CA PRO A 562 7.51 38.83 -15.32
C PRO A 562 9.01 39.16 -15.14
N ALA A 563 9.45 39.22 -13.89
CA ALA A 563 10.88 39.33 -13.58
C ALA A 563 11.52 37.94 -13.63
N ASN A 564 12.67 37.85 -14.26
CA ASN A 564 13.44 36.62 -14.37
C ASN A 564 14.78 36.79 -13.67
N ILE A 565 15.20 35.72 -12.96
CA ILE A 565 16.52 35.67 -12.30
C ILE A 565 17.21 34.38 -12.65
N THR A 566 18.51 34.47 -12.95
CA THR A 566 19.42 33.33 -13.08
C THR A 566 20.57 33.48 -12.09
N SER A 567 21.05 32.35 -11.55
CA SER A 567 22.22 32.29 -10.66
C SER A 567 22.77 30.86 -10.59
N ASP A 568 23.91 30.67 -9.98
CA ASP A 568 24.47 29.32 -9.74
C ASP A 568 23.66 28.62 -8.62
N THR A 569 23.28 29.35 -7.57
CA THR A 569 22.51 28.82 -6.43
C THR A 569 21.45 29.80 -5.94
N MET A 570 20.43 29.27 -5.30
CA MET A 570 19.39 30.05 -4.63
C MET A 570 19.13 29.48 -3.22
N GLN A 571 18.97 30.36 -2.26
CA GLN A 571 18.46 30.06 -0.94
C GLN A 571 17.22 30.94 -0.69
N ALA A 572 16.09 30.29 -0.43
CA ALA A 572 14.85 31.02 -0.16
C ALA A 572 14.17 30.49 1.09
N ASN A 573 13.36 31.30 1.72
CA ASN A 573 12.52 30.88 2.84
C ASN A 573 11.08 31.33 2.57
N SER A 574 10.18 30.35 2.48
CA SER A 574 8.78 30.58 2.11
C SER A 574 8.00 31.33 3.19
N LYS A 575 8.40 31.25 4.46
CA LYS A 575 7.73 31.92 5.58
C LYS A 575 8.08 33.40 5.67
N SER A 576 9.38 33.74 5.47
CA SER A 576 9.85 35.12 5.52
C SER A 576 9.76 35.86 4.18
N GLY A 577 9.52 35.13 3.08
CA GLY A 577 9.53 35.71 1.75
C GLY A 577 10.90 36.21 1.27
N ARG A 578 12.00 35.71 1.85
CA ARG A 578 13.39 36.04 1.49
C ARG A 578 13.87 35.06 0.42
N ALA A 579 14.53 35.57 -0.62
CA ALA A 579 15.22 34.76 -1.62
C ALA A 579 16.58 35.39 -1.93
N LEU A 580 17.65 34.63 -1.74
CA LEU A 580 19.04 35.01 -2.01
C LEU A 580 19.58 34.17 -3.17
N TYR A 581 19.96 34.81 -4.24
CA TYR A 581 20.57 34.24 -5.43
C TYR A 581 22.08 34.55 -5.39
N THR A 582 22.93 33.56 -5.55
CA THR A 582 24.38 33.71 -5.47
C THR A 582 25.09 33.02 -6.62
N GLY A 583 26.22 33.61 -7.02
CA GLY A 583 27.00 33.17 -8.18
C GLY A 583 26.36 33.66 -9.50
N HIS A 584 27.02 34.63 -10.14
CA HIS A 584 26.62 35.21 -11.43
C HIS A 584 25.11 35.55 -11.49
N ALA A 585 24.62 36.15 -10.41
CA ALA A 585 23.20 36.49 -10.31
C ALA A 585 22.83 37.56 -11.35
N ARG A 586 21.86 37.24 -12.21
CA ARG A 586 21.35 38.13 -13.22
C ARG A 586 19.82 38.20 -13.16
N LEU A 587 19.29 39.37 -12.88
CA LEU A 587 17.87 39.69 -12.87
C LEU A 587 17.54 40.58 -14.07
N TRP A 588 16.46 40.24 -14.76
CA TRP A 588 15.96 41.09 -15.84
C TRP A 588 14.44 41.17 -15.85
N GLN A 589 13.94 42.34 -16.23
CA GLN A 589 12.54 42.56 -16.41
C GLN A 589 12.38 43.55 -17.58
N GLY A 590 11.85 43.06 -18.70
CA GLY A 590 11.84 43.82 -19.95
C GLY A 590 13.24 44.21 -20.42
N ASP A 591 13.46 45.53 -20.66
CA ASP A 591 14.74 46.09 -21.12
C ASP A 591 15.74 46.40 -20.00
N SER A 592 15.33 46.20 -18.74
CA SER A 592 16.17 46.44 -17.57
C SER A 592 16.88 45.14 -17.11
N VAL A 593 18.16 45.25 -16.82
CA VAL A 593 19.01 44.11 -16.38
C VAL A 593 19.81 44.55 -15.17
N LEU A 594 19.95 43.65 -14.19
CA LEU A 594 20.82 43.80 -13.03
C LEU A 594 21.67 42.54 -12.91
N GLU A 595 22.97 42.68 -12.87
CA GLU A 595 23.96 41.62 -12.65
C GLU A 595 24.76 41.91 -11.37
N ALA A 596 25.02 40.86 -10.57
CA ALA A 596 25.82 41.01 -9.34
C ALA A 596 26.35 39.63 -8.93
N ASP A 597 27.31 39.60 -7.98
CA ASP A 597 27.76 38.32 -7.38
C ASP A 597 26.63 37.70 -6.54
N SER A 598 25.78 38.54 -5.94
CA SER A 598 24.58 38.11 -5.22
C SER A 598 23.43 39.11 -5.35
N VAL A 599 22.20 38.57 -5.45
CA VAL A 599 20.94 39.33 -5.42
C VAL A 599 20.02 38.71 -4.37
N GLU A 600 19.58 39.54 -3.43
CA GLU A 600 18.65 39.19 -2.39
C GLU A 600 17.31 39.92 -2.62
N LEU A 601 16.22 39.19 -2.59
CA LEU A 601 14.86 39.69 -2.67
C LEU A 601 14.14 39.51 -1.33
N LEU A 602 13.59 40.56 -0.80
CA LEU A 602 12.79 40.59 0.43
C LEU A 602 11.35 41.00 0.05
N ARG A 603 10.51 39.98 -0.19
CA ARG A 603 9.15 40.18 -0.73
C ARG A 603 8.25 41.02 0.18
N GLN A 604 8.32 40.79 1.49
CA GLN A 604 7.45 41.48 2.46
C GLN A 604 7.74 42.97 2.51
N SER A 605 9.02 43.36 2.52
CA SER A 605 9.46 44.73 2.50
C SER A 605 9.62 45.36 1.11
N LYS A 606 9.46 44.56 0.05
CA LYS A 606 9.70 44.92 -1.36
C LYS A 606 11.08 45.55 -1.58
N VAL A 607 12.10 44.98 -0.95
CA VAL A 607 13.50 45.40 -1.05
C VAL A 607 14.30 44.41 -1.87
N LEU A 608 15.13 44.91 -2.77
CA LEU A 608 16.15 44.19 -3.51
C LEU A 608 17.51 44.69 -3.06
N ASN A 609 18.39 43.76 -2.64
CA ASN A 609 19.80 44.02 -2.35
C ASN A 609 20.68 43.30 -3.39
N ALA A 610 21.57 44.01 -4.03
CA ALA A 610 22.60 43.42 -4.90
C ALA A 610 23.98 43.76 -4.36
N ALA A 611 24.85 42.76 -4.32
CA ALA A 611 26.19 42.97 -3.79
C ALA A 611 27.23 42.23 -4.64
N GLY A 612 28.41 42.87 -4.74
CA GLY A 612 29.56 42.38 -5.48
C GLY A 612 29.41 42.60 -7.00
N ASN A 613 30.29 43.36 -7.61
CA ASN A 613 30.35 43.63 -9.04
C ASN A 613 29.01 44.01 -9.70
N VAL A 614 28.24 44.85 -8.98
CA VAL A 614 26.89 45.26 -9.42
C VAL A 614 26.96 45.99 -10.74
N ARG A 615 26.19 45.55 -11.71
CA ARG A 615 26.00 46.14 -13.03
C ARG A 615 24.53 46.22 -13.35
N ALA A 616 24.00 47.39 -13.58
CA ALA A 616 22.62 47.53 -13.94
C ALA A 616 22.47 48.34 -15.24
N VAL A 617 21.49 48.00 -16.04
CA VAL A 617 21.12 48.70 -17.28
C VAL A 617 19.65 49.07 -17.15
N PHE A 618 19.37 50.35 -17.30
CA PHE A 618 18.00 50.88 -17.29
C PHE A 618 17.69 51.61 -18.61
N ALA A 619 16.54 51.32 -19.17
CA ALA A 619 16.04 52.08 -20.32
C ALA A 619 15.21 53.27 -19.87
N GLN A 620 15.59 54.46 -20.24
CA GLN A 620 14.85 55.69 -19.94
C GLN A 620 14.22 56.24 -21.23
N ALA A 621 12.93 56.49 -21.19
CA ALA A 621 12.27 57.16 -22.30
C ALA A 621 12.85 58.55 -22.50
N PRO A 622 13.07 59.00 -23.72
CA PRO A 622 13.59 60.36 -23.98
C PRO A 622 12.60 61.39 -23.44
N THR A 623 13.10 62.29 -22.58
CA THR A 623 12.32 63.38 -22.02
C THR A 623 11.90 64.26 -23.19
N SER A 624 10.63 64.36 -23.47
CA SER A 624 10.12 65.37 -24.41
C SER A 624 10.14 66.71 -23.70
N ALA A 625 11.27 67.45 -23.74
CA ALA A 625 11.28 68.88 -23.44
C ALA A 625 10.33 69.55 -24.48
N GLN A 626 9.16 69.90 -24.05
CA GLN A 626 8.34 70.80 -24.87
C GLN A 626 9.07 72.17 -24.97
N PRO A 627 9.38 72.64 -26.17
CA PRO A 627 9.88 74.00 -26.30
C PRO A 627 8.76 74.91 -25.84
N PHE A 628 9.04 75.79 -24.86
CA PHE A 628 8.17 76.88 -24.48
C PHE A 628 7.89 77.72 -25.75
N SER A 629 6.73 77.52 -26.36
CA SER A 629 6.23 78.45 -27.37
C SER A 629 5.74 79.73 -26.68
N ARG A 630 6.57 80.73 -26.69
CA ARG A 630 6.06 82.12 -26.52
C ARG A 630 5.05 82.36 -27.62
N GLN A 631 3.78 82.48 -27.27
CA GLN A 631 2.79 83.19 -28.09
C GLN A 631 2.93 84.69 -27.89
N PRO A 632 2.90 85.44 -29.00
CA PRO A 632 2.13 86.62 -29.06
C PRO A 632 0.99 86.40 -30.06
N GLY A 633 -0.21 86.75 -29.65
CA GLY A 633 -1.40 86.56 -30.45
C GLY A 633 -1.41 87.24 -31.80
N LEU A 634 -2.18 86.73 -32.73
CA LEU A 634 -3.18 87.45 -33.52
C LEU A 634 -3.73 86.54 -34.65
N LEU A 635 -5.01 86.30 -34.60
CA LEU A 635 -6.05 86.22 -35.65
C LEU A 635 -5.80 85.56 -37.02
N GLN A 636 -6.66 84.50 -37.18
CA GLN A 636 -7.36 84.11 -38.43
C GLN A 636 -6.62 83.56 -39.63
N ALA A 637 -6.95 82.36 -40.03
CA ALA A 637 -7.80 82.03 -41.19
C ALA A 637 -7.88 80.55 -41.40
N SER A 638 -9.09 80.04 -41.68
CA SER A 638 -9.46 78.75 -42.12
C SER A 638 -8.92 78.37 -43.51
N ALA A 639 -8.29 77.21 -43.66
CA ALA A 639 -8.14 76.56 -44.94
C ALA A 639 -8.02 75.05 -44.73
N PRO A 640 -8.39 74.15 -45.72
CA PRO A 640 -8.87 72.81 -45.55
C PRO A 640 -7.75 71.79 -45.40
N PRO A 641 -8.08 70.49 -45.00
CA PRO A 641 -7.10 69.50 -44.63
C PRO A 641 -6.46 68.86 -45.87
N SER A 642 -5.16 68.90 -45.90
CA SER A 642 -4.38 68.11 -46.86
C SER A 642 -3.27 67.37 -46.19
N ALA A 643 -3.40 66.04 -46.28
CA ALA A 643 -2.39 65.00 -46.40
C ALA A 643 -1.11 65.03 -45.51
N SER A 644 -1.00 63.93 -44.79
CA SER A 644 0.25 63.21 -44.41
C SER A 644 1.34 64.02 -43.69
N SER A 645 1.23 64.09 -42.37
CA SER A 645 2.39 64.29 -41.52
C SER A 645 3.23 63.03 -41.53
N PRO A 646 4.58 63.12 -41.70
CA PRO A 646 5.44 61.98 -41.55
C PRO A 646 5.38 61.50 -40.09
N LEU A 647 5.17 60.22 -39.92
CA LEU A 647 5.32 59.55 -38.63
C LEU A 647 6.66 60.00 -38.00
N THR A 648 6.56 60.80 -36.94
CA THR A 648 7.70 61.13 -36.08
C THR A 648 8.28 59.84 -35.59
N ALA A 649 9.48 59.51 -36.07
CA ALA A 649 10.21 58.36 -35.61
C ALA A 649 10.33 58.43 -34.09
N ALA A 650 9.75 57.45 -33.37
CA ALA A 650 9.85 57.34 -31.93
C ALA A 650 11.33 57.35 -31.58
N LYS A 651 11.81 58.37 -30.85
CA LYS A 651 13.19 58.46 -30.36
C LYS A 651 13.44 57.18 -29.54
N LYS A 652 14.52 56.43 -29.85
CA LYS A 652 14.92 55.23 -29.13
C LYS A 652 15.21 55.58 -27.65
N PRO A 653 14.86 54.69 -26.68
CA PRO A 653 15.14 54.95 -25.29
C PRO A 653 16.65 55.03 -25.05
N VAL A 654 17.05 55.91 -24.15
CA VAL A 654 18.46 56.05 -23.75
C VAL A 654 18.77 55.02 -22.70
N LEU A 655 19.82 54.24 -22.94
CA LEU A 655 20.29 53.22 -22.02
C LEU A 655 21.31 53.82 -21.01
N TRP A 656 20.99 53.67 -19.73
CA TRP A 656 21.90 54.03 -18.63
C TRP A 656 22.57 52.79 -18.07
N HIS A 657 23.90 52.79 -18.06
CA HIS A 657 24.71 51.73 -17.44
C HIS A 657 25.16 52.19 -16.08
N VAL A 658 24.87 51.43 -15.07
CA VAL A 658 25.25 51.71 -13.67
C VAL A 658 26.15 50.61 -13.16
N THR A 659 27.26 50.97 -12.52
CA THR A 659 28.13 50.01 -11.83
C THR A 659 28.33 50.46 -10.39
N ALA A 660 28.35 49.52 -9.45
CA ALA A 660 28.56 49.81 -8.03
C ALA A 660 29.10 48.57 -7.31
N GLY A 661 29.54 48.70 -6.08
CA GLY A 661 29.86 47.57 -5.22
C GLY A 661 28.60 46.97 -4.59
N THR A 662 27.62 47.82 -4.21
CA THR A 662 26.32 47.42 -3.65
C THR A 662 25.20 48.29 -4.18
N LEU A 663 24.00 47.69 -4.27
CA LEU A 663 22.77 48.38 -4.63
C LEU A 663 21.65 47.89 -3.74
N THR A 664 20.94 48.79 -3.09
CA THR A 664 19.71 48.51 -2.34
C THR A 664 18.56 49.28 -3.00
N TYR A 665 17.59 48.58 -3.56
CA TYR A 665 16.39 49.14 -4.17
C TYR A 665 15.16 48.83 -3.31
N ASN A 666 14.37 49.88 -3.03
CA ASN A 666 13.11 49.75 -2.32
C ASN A 666 11.95 50.17 -3.27
N ASP A 667 11.11 49.19 -3.63
CA ASP A 667 10.00 49.41 -4.58
C ASP A 667 8.85 50.26 -3.98
N ILE A 668 8.70 50.26 -2.65
CA ILE A 668 7.65 51.05 -1.98
C ILE A 668 7.95 52.55 -2.10
N THR A 669 9.20 52.92 -1.81
CA THR A 669 9.66 54.32 -1.85
C THR A 669 10.13 54.73 -3.23
N GLY A 670 10.36 53.80 -4.14
CA GLY A 670 10.94 54.05 -5.46
C GLY A 670 12.36 54.60 -5.37
N THR A 671 13.18 54.10 -4.43
CA THR A 671 14.53 54.58 -4.17
C THR A 671 15.58 53.48 -4.37
N ALA A 672 16.68 53.81 -5.05
CA ALA A 672 17.87 52.96 -5.10
C ALA A 672 19.04 53.71 -4.45
N HIS A 673 19.67 52.99 -3.49
CA HIS A 673 20.90 53.41 -2.84
C HIS A 673 22.06 52.56 -3.36
N LEU A 674 23.08 53.25 -3.89
CA LEU A 674 24.26 52.65 -4.47
C LEU A 674 25.52 53.10 -3.72
N GLU A 675 26.42 52.17 -3.47
CA GLU A 675 27.66 52.44 -2.76
C GLU A 675 28.87 51.74 -3.39
N LYS A 676 30.05 52.18 -3.01
CA LYS A 676 31.36 51.63 -3.41
C LYS A 676 31.66 51.83 -4.89
N SER A 677 32.17 53.00 -5.20
CA SER A 677 32.66 53.36 -6.55
C SER A 677 31.54 53.34 -7.62
N VAL A 678 30.47 54.08 -7.35
CA VAL A 678 29.34 54.18 -8.28
C VAL A 678 29.75 54.89 -9.54
N VAL A 679 29.46 54.26 -10.69
CA VAL A 679 29.62 54.88 -12.01
C VAL A 679 28.29 54.78 -12.73
N VAL A 680 27.77 55.89 -13.20
CA VAL A 680 26.55 55.95 -14.02
C VAL A 680 26.94 56.48 -15.36
N GLN A 681 26.66 55.78 -16.44
CA GLN A 681 27.08 56.11 -17.78
C GLN A 681 25.93 56.11 -18.78
N SER A 682 25.74 57.17 -19.49
CA SER A 682 24.94 57.29 -20.71
C SER A 682 25.84 57.34 -21.96
N PRO A 683 25.34 57.38 -23.16
CA PRO A 683 26.16 57.59 -24.36
C PRO A 683 27.05 58.83 -24.33
N ASP A 684 26.53 59.90 -23.70
CA ASP A 684 27.14 61.21 -23.73
C ASP A 684 27.80 61.65 -22.41
N GLU A 685 27.49 60.94 -21.30
CA GLU A 685 27.88 61.38 -19.97
C GLU A 685 28.34 60.23 -19.10
N ARG A 686 29.25 60.52 -18.19
CA ARG A 686 29.72 59.55 -17.16
C ARG A 686 29.82 60.25 -15.81
N ILE A 687 29.05 59.79 -14.86
CA ILE A 687 29.00 60.29 -13.48
C ILE A 687 29.68 59.24 -12.58
N ARG A 688 30.58 59.68 -11.70
CA ARG A 688 31.27 58.86 -10.71
C ARG A 688 31.07 59.46 -9.33
N ALA A 689 30.75 58.61 -8.35
CA ALA A 689 30.59 59.00 -6.94
C ALA A 689 30.90 57.79 -6.02
N PRO A 690 31.38 58.02 -4.78
CA PRO A 690 31.48 56.96 -3.77
C PRO A 690 30.13 56.35 -3.44
N GLN A 691 29.05 57.16 -3.37
CA GLN A 691 27.70 56.72 -3.11
C GLN A 691 26.71 57.58 -3.92
N MET A 692 25.53 56.98 -4.23
CA MET A 692 24.51 57.67 -5.00
C MET A 692 23.11 57.18 -4.63
N ASP A 693 22.19 58.11 -4.43
CA ASP A 693 20.75 57.85 -4.26
C ASP A 693 20.01 58.19 -5.55
N MET A 694 19.25 57.21 -6.05
CA MET A 694 18.38 57.41 -7.21
C MET A 694 16.92 57.30 -6.78
N TYR A 695 16.10 58.18 -7.28
CA TYR A 695 14.67 58.27 -7.01
C TYR A 695 13.90 58.04 -8.33
N PHE A 696 12.95 57.11 -8.26
CA PHE A 696 12.18 56.73 -9.44
C PHE A 696 10.72 57.18 -9.28
N THR A 697 10.11 57.62 -10.34
CA THR A 697 8.67 57.90 -10.42
C THR A 697 8.00 56.89 -11.31
N ARG A 698 6.83 56.40 -10.91
CA ARG A 698 6.00 55.53 -11.74
C ARG A 698 5.29 56.36 -12.77
N THR A 699 5.49 56.13 -14.05
CA THR A 699 4.76 56.78 -15.14
C THR A 699 3.36 56.17 -15.21
N THR A 700 2.35 56.96 -14.78
CA THR A 700 0.94 56.64 -15.06
C THR A 700 0.65 56.99 -16.53
N GLN A 701 0.79 56.01 -17.42
CA GLN A 701 0.30 56.18 -18.78
C GLN A 701 -1.24 56.18 -18.79
N THR A 702 -1.84 57.34 -19.01
CA THR A 702 -3.28 57.53 -19.18
C THR A 702 -3.76 57.34 -20.64
N ALA A 703 -2.93 56.81 -21.53
CA ALA A 703 -3.31 56.52 -22.91
C ALA A 703 -3.35 55.00 -23.17
N ALA A 704 -4.44 54.51 -23.72
CA ALA A 704 -4.57 53.14 -24.20
C ALA A 704 -3.44 52.85 -25.21
N PRO A 705 -2.74 51.69 -25.08
CA PRO A 705 -1.65 51.36 -25.98
C PRO A 705 -2.19 51.13 -27.38
N ALA A 706 -1.61 51.83 -28.38
CA ALA A 706 -1.83 51.53 -29.79
C ALA A 706 -1.46 50.04 -30.04
N ALA A 707 -2.26 49.38 -30.86
CA ALA A 707 -2.05 47.97 -31.19
C ALA A 707 -0.62 47.74 -31.73
N GLY A 708 0.21 47.03 -30.99
CA GLY A 708 1.61 46.72 -31.35
C GLY A 708 2.68 47.22 -30.38
N ALA A 709 2.35 47.91 -29.28
CA ALA A 709 3.31 48.33 -28.27
C ALA A 709 3.44 47.23 -27.21
N SER A 710 4.64 46.68 -27.00
CA SER A 710 4.96 45.77 -25.92
C SER A 710 4.61 46.39 -24.56
N PRO A 711 4.01 45.63 -23.61
CA PRO A 711 3.67 46.17 -22.31
C PRO A 711 4.94 46.54 -21.54
N THR A 712 4.95 47.76 -21.01
CA THR A 712 6.10 48.32 -20.27
C THR A 712 6.12 47.86 -18.80
N ASN A 713 7.29 47.63 -18.29
CA ASN A 713 7.75 46.89 -17.16
C ASN A 713 7.80 47.61 -15.82
N VAL A 714 7.88 46.87 -14.69
CA VAL A 714 7.95 47.41 -13.31
C VAL A 714 9.28 48.12 -13.04
N ILE A 715 10.38 47.59 -13.53
CA ILE A 715 11.67 48.33 -13.51
C ILE A 715 11.78 49.21 -14.74
N GLY A 716 11.14 48.90 -15.88
CA GLY A 716 11.20 49.64 -17.14
C GLY A 716 10.19 50.78 -17.28
N ALA A 717 9.13 50.81 -16.48
CA ALA A 717 8.15 51.90 -16.44
C ALA A 717 8.49 53.00 -15.41
N GLN A 718 9.56 52.84 -14.69
CA GLN A 718 10.05 53.80 -13.71
C GLN A 718 11.09 54.69 -14.36
N GLN A 719 10.84 55.98 -14.38
CA GLN A 719 11.81 56.98 -14.83
C GLN A 719 12.58 57.54 -13.65
N ILE A 720 13.88 57.71 -13.80
CA ILE A 720 14.69 58.42 -12.82
C ILE A 720 14.18 59.86 -12.74
N SER A 721 13.59 60.19 -11.59
CA SER A 721 13.11 61.55 -11.32
C SER A 721 14.20 62.45 -10.74
N ARG A 722 15.06 61.86 -9.93
CA ARG A 722 16.16 62.53 -9.23
C ARG A 722 17.29 61.59 -8.98
N ALA A 723 18.55 62.01 -9.06
CA ALA A 723 19.70 61.29 -8.61
C ALA A 723 20.63 62.22 -7.81
N VAL A 724 21.17 61.70 -6.66
CA VAL A 724 22.04 62.47 -5.77
C VAL A 724 23.32 61.70 -5.52
N GLY A 725 24.42 62.17 -6.03
CA GLY A 725 25.75 61.64 -5.73
C GLY A 725 26.41 62.40 -4.58
N MET A 726 27.16 61.72 -3.73
CA MET A 726 27.80 62.29 -2.55
C MET A 726 29.21 61.73 -2.35
N GLY A 727 30.06 62.53 -1.65
CA GLY A 727 31.39 62.11 -1.24
C GLY A 727 32.46 62.29 -2.31
N GLY A 728 32.30 63.29 -3.16
CA GLY A 728 33.26 63.57 -4.30
C GLY A 728 32.69 63.06 -5.63
N VAL A 729 31.83 63.88 -6.26
CA VAL A 729 31.17 63.58 -7.53
C VAL A 729 32.01 64.08 -8.69
N ILE A 730 32.21 63.28 -9.68
CA ILE A 730 32.93 63.59 -10.91
C ILE A 730 32.01 63.33 -12.08
N VAL A 731 31.82 64.36 -12.92
CA VAL A 731 31.02 64.26 -14.14
C VAL A 731 31.91 64.51 -15.33
N ASP A 732 31.95 63.57 -16.25
CA ASP A 732 32.64 63.69 -17.54
C ASP A 732 31.61 63.78 -18.66
N GLN A 733 31.65 64.83 -19.48
CA GLN A 733 30.80 65.03 -20.65
C GLN A 733 31.63 65.52 -21.82
N GLY A 734 31.86 64.68 -22.78
CA GLY A 734 32.79 64.97 -23.88
C GLY A 734 34.18 65.43 -23.36
N ASP A 735 34.58 66.70 -23.75
CA ASP A 735 35.82 67.26 -23.32
C ASP A 735 35.76 68.03 -21.95
N ARG A 736 34.63 67.99 -21.28
CA ARG A 736 34.38 68.65 -20.00
C ARG A 736 34.43 67.67 -18.86
N ARG A 737 35.01 68.10 -17.71
CA ARG A 737 35.02 67.39 -16.44
C ARG A 737 34.61 68.36 -15.34
N ALA A 738 33.61 68.01 -14.62
CA ALA A 738 33.22 68.72 -13.40
C ALA A 738 33.44 67.92 -12.15
N THR A 739 33.84 68.56 -11.03
CA THR A 739 34.06 67.91 -9.74
C THR A 739 33.39 68.72 -8.64
N ALA A 740 32.75 68.06 -7.67
CA ALA A 740 32.11 68.62 -6.49
C ALA A 740 31.98 67.58 -5.38
N GLU A 741 31.64 68.01 -4.17
CA GLU A 741 31.32 67.10 -3.06
C GLU A 741 29.99 66.41 -3.27
N ARG A 742 29.03 67.14 -3.84
CA ARG A 742 27.67 66.66 -4.10
C ARG A 742 27.23 67.05 -5.54
N GLY A 743 26.56 66.13 -6.19
CA GLY A 743 25.90 66.34 -7.48
C GLY A 743 24.45 65.89 -7.43
N GLU A 744 23.54 66.66 -7.94
CA GLU A 744 22.12 66.37 -7.93
C GLU A 744 21.50 66.55 -9.34
N TYR A 745 20.96 65.47 -9.88
CA TYR A 745 20.21 65.46 -11.14
C TYR A 745 18.72 65.53 -10.84
N THR A 746 18.01 66.39 -11.59
CA THR A 746 16.54 66.52 -11.54
C THR A 746 15.99 66.39 -12.97
N ALA A 747 15.19 65.32 -13.21
CA ALA A 747 14.66 65.02 -14.54
C ALA A 747 13.60 66.02 -15.01
N ALA A 748 12.78 66.56 -14.12
CA ALA A 748 11.71 67.47 -14.44
C ALA A 748 12.25 68.77 -15.09
N ASP A 749 13.40 69.25 -14.64
CA ASP A 749 14.05 70.47 -15.12
C ASP A 749 15.19 70.16 -16.09
N GLY A 750 15.53 68.92 -16.29
CA GLY A 750 16.68 68.45 -17.10
C GLY A 750 17.98 69.11 -16.65
N LYS A 751 18.15 69.32 -15.32
CA LYS A 751 19.34 69.96 -14.80
C LYS A 751 20.12 69.10 -13.82
N PHE A 752 21.43 69.32 -13.86
CA PHE A 752 22.38 68.71 -12.97
C PHE A 752 23.10 69.81 -12.14
N VAL A 753 22.95 69.78 -10.83
CA VAL A 753 23.50 70.77 -9.92
C VAL A 753 24.64 70.17 -9.13
N MET A 754 25.84 70.79 -9.19
CA MET A 754 27.03 70.41 -8.41
C MET A 754 27.34 71.45 -7.34
N SER A 755 27.51 71.01 -6.08
CA SER A 755 27.70 71.91 -4.93
C SER A 755 28.64 71.26 -3.91
N GLY A 756 29.22 72.08 -3.03
CA GLY A 756 30.14 71.68 -1.97
C GLY A 756 31.52 71.27 -2.43
N GLY A 757 32.57 71.48 -1.62
CA GLY A 757 33.96 71.06 -1.88
C GLY A 757 34.59 71.79 -3.07
N ASP A 758 34.33 73.09 -3.20
CA ASP A 758 34.85 73.95 -4.31
C ASP A 758 34.53 73.38 -5.73
N PRO A 759 33.26 73.40 -6.17
CA PRO A 759 32.86 72.88 -7.45
C PRO A 759 33.70 73.48 -8.59
N THR A 760 34.30 72.58 -9.35
CA THR A 760 35.29 72.94 -10.38
C THR A 760 34.92 72.32 -11.72
N LEU A 761 34.78 73.16 -12.74
CA LEU A 761 34.58 72.73 -14.14
C LEU A 761 35.93 72.86 -14.88
N TYR A 762 36.34 71.85 -15.56
CA TYR A 762 37.45 71.79 -16.51
C TYR A 762 36.85 71.65 -17.91
N ASP A 763 37.20 72.57 -18.77
CA ASP A 763 36.86 72.50 -20.19
C ASP A 763 38.17 72.53 -20.99
N SER A 764 38.32 71.64 -21.96
CA SER A 764 39.57 71.54 -22.73
C SER A 764 39.84 72.77 -23.59
N THR A 765 38.82 73.49 -23.93
CA THR A 765 38.87 74.67 -24.75
C THR A 765 38.82 76.02 -23.96
N GLU A 766 37.99 76.09 -22.96
CA GLU A 766 37.71 77.30 -22.17
C GLU A 766 38.51 77.39 -20.87
N GLY A 767 39.14 76.28 -20.42
CA GLY A 767 40.00 76.29 -19.24
C GLY A 767 39.25 75.78 -17.96
N THR A 768 39.57 76.38 -16.81
CA THR A 768 39.03 75.94 -15.53
C THR A 768 38.20 77.04 -14.89
N THR A 769 36.97 76.64 -14.49
CA THR A 769 36.05 77.60 -13.80
C THR A 769 35.70 77.02 -12.44
N LYS A 770 35.74 77.78 -11.40
CA LYS A 770 35.34 77.47 -10.02
C LYS A 770 34.23 78.38 -9.58
N GLY A 771 33.31 77.76 -8.80
CA GLY A 771 32.18 78.50 -8.22
C GLY A 771 31.67 77.79 -6.94
N ARG A 772 30.70 78.40 -6.27
CA ARG A 772 30.01 77.75 -5.12
C ARG A 772 29.06 76.64 -5.59
N GLN A 773 28.46 76.83 -6.78
CA GLN A 773 27.56 75.90 -7.40
C GLN A 773 27.71 75.98 -8.93
N LEU A 774 27.71 74.80 -9.56
CA LEU A 774 27.67 74.59 -10.98
C LEU A 774 26.32 74.01 -11.37
N THR A 775 25.59 74.65 -12.27
CA THR A 775 24.31 74.12 -12.78
C THR A 775 24.44 73.86 -14.29
N PHE A 776 24.30 72.59 -14.67
CA PHE A 776 24.29 72.14 -16.06
C PHE A 776 22.85 71.98 -16.52
N PHE A 777 22.47 72.49 -17.67
CA PHE A 777 21.20 72.18 -18.35
C PHE A 777 21.46 71.26 -19.52
N LEU A 778 20.93 70.02 -19.40
CA LEU A 778 21.16 68.94 -20.39
C LEU A 778 20.44 69.19 -21.72
N ALA A 779 19.47 70.14 -21.77
CA ALA A 779 18.67 70.40 -22.97
C ALA A 779 19.39 71.31 -23.99
N ASP A 780 20.19 72.25 -23.49
CA ASP A 780 20.84 73.25 -24.30
C ASP A 780 22.33 73.50 -24.03
N ASP A 781 22.95 72.52 -23.31
CA ASP A 781 24.35 72.50 -22.95
C ASP A 781 24.85 73.78 -22.20
N THR A 782 23.87 74.51 -21.55
CA THR A 782 24.16 75.67 -20.75
C THR A 782 24.70 75.32 -19.39
N ILE A 783 25.76 76.10 -18.98
CA ILE A 783 26.36 75.96 -17.65
C ILE A 783 26.24 77.32 -16.93
N ILE A 784 25.56 77.28 -15.76
CA ILE A 784 25.54 78.45 -14.89
C ILE A 784 26.46 78.21 -13.71
N VAL A 785 27.37 79.16 -13.49
CA VAL A 785 28.32 79.12 -12.36
C VAL A 785 27.87 80.21 -11.39
N ASP A 786 27.47 79.78 -10.16
CA ASP A 786 27.05 80.71 -9.08
C ASP A 786 28.23 80.93 -8.14
N SER A 787 28.41 82.17 -7.70
CA SER A 787 29.45 82.60 -6.81
C SER A 787 28.89 83.23 -5.53
N GLU A 788 29.57 83.18 -4.39
CA GLU A 788 29.15 83.82 -3.15
C GLU A 788 29.02 85.33 -3.36
N ASN A 789 28.09 85.97 -2.61
CA ASN A 789 27.89 87.39 -2.60
C ASN A 789 29.22 88.15 -2.29
N GLY A 790 29.77 88.80 -3.30
CA GLY A 790 31.04 89.56 -3.18
C GLY A 790 32.34 88.83 -3.63
N SER A 791 32.27 87.52 -3.92
CA SER A 791 33.39 86.77 -4.53
C SER A 791 33.17 86.69 -6.07
N ARG A 792 34.30 86.85 -6.78
CA ARG A 792 34.30 86.78 -8.24
C ARG A 792 34.46 85.25 -8.62
N THR A 793 33.67 84.82 -9.67
CA THR A 793 33.88 83.56 -10.33
C THR A 793 35.35 83.51 -10.84
N LEU A 794 36.15 82.56 -10.45
CA LEU A 794 37.49 82.35 -10.96
C LEU A 794 37.49 81.53 -12.23
N THR A 795 37.66 82.13 -13.38
CA THR A 795 37.77 81.46 -14.66
C THR A 795 39.24 81.57 -15.13
N LYS A 796 39.92 80.42 -15.31
CA LYS A 796 41.25 80.33 -15.89
C LYS A 796 41.15 79.84 -17.34
N HIS A 797 41.33 80.75 -18.33
CA HIS A 797 41.38 80.31 -19.70
C HIS A 797 42.76 79.76 -20.08
N ARG A 798 42.73 78.66 -20.89
CA ARG A 798 43.91 78.11 -21.53
C ARG A 798 44.17 78.88 -22.81
N VAL A 799 45.20 79.68 -22.81
CA VAL A 799 45.65 80.26 -24.02
C VAL A 799 46.33 79.26 -24.90
N LYS A 800 45.80 78.99 -26.11
CA LYS A 800 46.50 78.16 -27.07
C LYS A 800 47.61 79.08 -27.66
N HIS A 801 48.89 78.59 -27.44
CA HIS A 801 50.04 79.14 -28.19
C HIS A 801 50.11 78.40 -29.49
#